data_1467c15793851dd78ec807564cb0234d
#
_entry.id   1467c15793851dd78ec807564cb0234d
#
_cell.length_a   1.000
_cell.length_b   1.000
_cell.length_c   1.000
_cell.angle_alpha   90.00
_cell.angle_beta   90.00
_cell.angle_gamma   90.00
#
_symmetry.space_group_name_H-M   'P 1'
#
loop_
_entity.id
_entity.type
_entity.pdbx_description
1 polymer ?
#
loop_
_entity_poly.entity_id
_entity_poly.type
_entity_poly.pdbx_seq_one_letter_code
_entity_poly.pdbx_strand_id
1 'polypeptide(L)'
;MPQQLAPKEAAQFRQVIRSYEDKQYKRGLKTADLILKKNPKHGDTMAMKALILNSQGKTEEAFALAKEALTADMKSHICWHVYGLLYRSNKNFEEAIKAYKFALKLEPESAQIQRDLAILQIQMRDYQGYIHSRNSMLQARPQLRQSWTALAIAHHFAGNLLEAEKVLTTYEGTLKTTPSRSDVEHSEAVMYKNSLIAAQGDYERALEHLNTACKHNLDRLAVMESRAEYLVKLGRNEEAAIAYRALLDRNPDHPMYYEKLASALKIPQNSSKARKALYDEYAEKFPRCDAAKRIPLDFLFGDEFNQAAETYLTLMLNKGVPSTFANLKHLYSNSAKKIALASLAEKYLQSEFTPSTSKDKGEAAALFFLAQHYNYYLSRDLAKAMSYIEKALEKDPKSVDFHMTKARILKHSGETQKAMEIMDMARKLDLKDRYINSKAAKYQLRNNENDRAIKTVGLFTRADTVGGPLADLLDMQCVWYLTEDGEAYARQGNIGLALKRFHAVANIFDVWQEDQFDFHTFSLRKGQIRAYVEMIQWEDHVRDHPFYSRAALDAISLYVEMADKASTKRVNGATGENGDDVLAKKKAAKKAKKELQRLERDAIEKQAKKDPNKSTLSGEAKKQDDDPLGLKLASTTDPLGEAMKFLSPLLQACPRSIDAQHAGFDVYTRRRKLVPALRCLHSALAIDRSNPRTKTQLSIFESILKSATDLPQKVSEALDAEFKAL
;
A
#
# COMPACT_ATOMS: atom_id res chain seq x y z
N MET A 1 47.51 -11.51 -8.94
CA MET A 1 47.06 -10.74 -10.13
C MET A 1 45.81 -11.43 -10.67
N PRO A 2 44.78 -10.73 -11.13
CA PRO A 2 43.66 -11.38 -11.81
C PRO A 2 44.20 -12.21 -13.00
N GLN A 3 43.55 -13.34 -13.24
CA GLN A 3 43.96 -14.24 -14.33
C GLN A 3 43.81 -13.53 -15.67
N GLN A 4 44.91 -13.27 -16.36
CA GLN A 4 44.87 -12.57 -17.66
C GLN A 4 44.46 -13.53 -18.77
N LEU A 5 43.46 -13.18 -19.52
CA LEU A 5 43.03 -13.85 -20.74
C LEU A 5 43.89 -13.37 -21.94
N ALA A 6 44.17 -14.27 -22.89
CA ALA A 6 44.74 -13.87 -24.16
C ALA A 6 43.79 -12.89 -24.91
N PRO A 7 44.30 -12.04 -25.83
CA PRO A 7 43.51 -10.97 -26.47
C PRO A 7 42.17 -11.45 -27.10
N LYS A 8 42.17 -12.67 -27.65
CA LYS A 8 40.97 -13.28 -28.27
C LYS A 8 39.94 -13.66 -27.22
N GLU A 9 40.36 -14.28 -26.14
CA GLU A 9 39.51 -14.70 -25.03
C GLU A 9 38.99 -13.46 -24.25
N ALA A 10 39.81 -12.41 -24.10
CA ALA A 10 39.40 -11.13 -23.52
C ALA A 10 38.31 -10.43 -24.36
N ALA A 11 38.39 -10.52 -25.71
CA ALA A 11 37.34 -10.02 -26.58
C ALA A 11 36.04 -10.85 -26.44
N GLN A 12 36.15 -12.17 -26.29
CA GLN A 12 35.00 -13.08 -26.02
C GLN A 12 34.40 -12.78 -24.66
N PHE A 13 35.19 -12.50 -23.62
CA PHE A 13 34.69 -12.15 -22.29
C PHE A 13 33.84 -10.85 -22.33
N ARG A 14 34.33 -9.81 -23.03
CA ARG A 14 33.53 -8.61 -23.29
C ARG A 14 32.20 -8.93 -23.99
N GLN A 15 32.21 -9.90 -24.91
CA GLN A 15 30.99 -10.35 -25.57
C GLN A 15 30.02 -11.09 -24.59
N VAL A 16 30.55 -11.84 -23.62
CA VAL A 16 29.70 -12.45 -22.55
C VAL A 16 28.97 -11.35 -21.78
N ILE A 17 29.67 -10.30 -21.34
CA ILE A 17 29.10 -9.16 -20.64
C ILE A 17 28.01 -8.50 -21.49
N ARG A 18 28.27 -8.15 -22.73
CA ARG A 18 27.26 -7.57 -23.64
C ARG A 18 26.07 -8.47 -23.86
N SER A 19 26.32 -9.79 -24.04
CA SER A 19 25.21 -10.75 -24.20
C SER A 19 24.32 -10.86 -22.95
N TYR A 20 24.88 -10.64 -21.75
CA TYR A 20 24.13 -10.54 -20.52
C TYR A 20 23.28 -9.24 -20.49
N GLU A 21 23.89 -8.11 -20.78
CA GLU A 21 23.23 -6.79 -20.85
C GLU A 21 22.06 -6.78 -21.87
N ASP A 22 22.30 -7.40 -23.05
CA ASP A 22 21.32 -7.54 -24.13
C ASP A 22 20.28 -8.65 -23.88
N LYS A 23 20.31 -9.32 -22.72
CA LYS A 23 19.45 -10.47 -22.36
C LYS A 23 19.56 -11.67 -23.33
N GLN A 24 20.66 -11.77 -24.10
CA GLN A 24 20.96 -12.87 -25.01
C GLN A 24 21.61 -14.05 -24.27
N TYR A 25 20.96 -14.58 -23.26
CA TYR A 25 21.51 -15.56 -22.31
C TYR A 25 22.08 -16.82 -22.96
N LYS A 26 21.40 -17.39 -23.97
CA LYS A 26 21.88 -18.58 -24.68
C LYS A 26 23.22 -18.34 -25.38
N ARG A 27 23.38 -17.16 -25.99
CA ARG A 27 24.62 -16.75 -26.65
C ARG A 27 25.73 -16.50 -25.63
N GLY A 28 25.40 -15.81 -24.52
CA GLY A 28 26.34 -15.55 -23.43
C GLY A 28 26.90 -16.84 -22.83
N LEU A 29 26.05 -17.84 -22.51
CA LEU A 29 26.48 -19.14 -22.01
C LEU A 29 27.42 -19.85 -22.97
N LYS A 30 27.04 -19.93 -24.28
CA LYS A 30 27.87 -20.59 -25.28
C LYS A 30 29.25 -19.94 -25.42
N THR A 31 29.33 -18.61 -25.34
CA THR A 31 30.60 -17.89 -25.39
C THR A 31 31.41 -18.09 -24.11
N ALA A 32 30.76 -18.11 -22.92
CA ALA A 32 31.45 -18.40 -21.67
C ALA A 32 32.04 -19.82 -21.65
N ASP A 33 31.29 -20.82 -22.16
CA ASP A 33 31.74 -22.20 -22.25
C ASP A 33 32.96 -22.34 -23.16
N LEU A 34 33.04 -21.56 -24.26
CA LEU A 34 34.22 -21.55 -25.15
C LEU A 34 35.47 -21.02 -24.44
N ILE A 35 35.31 -20.00 -23.57
CA ILE A 35 36.46 -19.47 -22.79
C ILE A 35 36.84 -20.51 -21.73
N LEU A 36 35.89 -21.07 -20.99
CA LEU A 36 36.15 -22.05 -19.93
C LEU A 36 36.71 -23.38 -20.42
N LYS A 37 36.42 -23.76 -21.69
CA LYS A 37 37.07 -24.93 -22.31
C LYS A 37 38.58 -24.78 -22.43
N LYS A 38 39.08 -23.56 -22.63
CA LYS A 38 40.52 -23.26 -22.72
C LYS A 38 41.12 -22.85 -21.39
N ASN A 39 40.35 -22.14 -20.55
CA ASN A 39 40.76 -21.61 -19.28
C ASN A 39 39.77 -22.06 -18.19
N PRO A 40 39.79 -23.34 -17.76
CA PRO A 40 38.77 -23.93 -16.89
C PRO A 40 38.62 -23.26 -15.51
N LYS A 41 39.66 -22.62 -15.02
CA LYS A 41 39.71 -21.96 -13.72
C LYS A 41 39.62 -20.44 -13.80
N HIS A 42 39.21 -19.86 -14.93
CA HIS A 42 39.07 -18.41 -15.02
C HIS A 42 37.86 -17.91 -14.23
N GLY A 43 38.09 -17.35 -13.06
CA GLY A 43 37.06 -16.97 -12.06
C GLY A 43 36.04 -15.99 -12.62
N ASP A 44 36.46 -14.93 -13.30
CA ASP A 44 35.56 -13.92 -13.85
C ASP A 44 34.55 -14.50 -14.87
N THR A 45 35.00 -15.43 -15.72
CA THR A 45 34.11 -16.09 -16.71
C THR A 45 33.12 -17.01 -16.01
N MET A 46 33.57 -17.75 -14.99
CA MET A 46 32.68 -18.59 -14.16
C MET A 46 31.64 -17.74 -13.46
N ALA A 47 32.05 -16.61 -12.88
CA ALA A 47 31.13 -15.68 -12.20
C ALA A 47 30.08 -15.11 -13.18
N MET A 48 30.49 -14.64 -14.37
CA MET A 48 29.53 -14.14 -15.37
C MET A 48 28.61 -15.24 -15.90
N LYS A 49 29.09 -16.47 -16.03
CA LYS A 49 28.26 -17.63 -16.39
C LYS A 49 27.22 -17.91 -15.26
N ALA A 50 27.64 -17.85 -14.00
CA ALA A 50 26.74 -17.98 -12.86
C ALA A 50 25.64 -16.90 -12.85
N LEU A 51 25.98 -15.65 -13.15
CA LEU A 51 25.02 -14.57 -13.27
C LEU A 51 23.97 -14.81 -14.35
N ILE A 52 24.41 -15.32 -15.53
CA ILE A 52 23.51 -15.70 -16.63
C ILE A 52 22.59 -16.88 -16.22
N LEU A 53 23.12 -17.89 -15.54
CA LEU A 53 22.32 -19.03 -15.04
C LEU A 53 21.25 -18.58 -14.06
N ASN A 54 21.60 -17.67 -13.15
CA ASN A 54 20.63 -17.08 -12.22
C ASN A 54 19.50 -16.34 -12.95
N SER A 55 19.83 -15.58 -13.99
CA SER A 55 18.83 -14.90 -14.82
C SER A 55 17.91 -15.86 -15.61
N GLN A 56 18.32 -17.11 -15.74
CA GLN A 56 17.47 -18.19 -16.30
C GLN A 56 16.68 -18.95 -15.24
N GLY A 57 16.75 -18.55 -13.96
CA GLY A 57 16.05 -19.20 -12.86
C GLY A 57 16.77 -20.43 -12.28
N LYS A 58 18.01 -20.72 -12.70
CA LYS A 58 18.85 -21.81 -12.19
C LYS A 58 19.70 -21.37 -11.01
N THR A 59 19.02 -20.95 -9.93
CA THR A 59 19.66 -20.26 -8.81
C THR A 59 20.66 -21.13 -8.07
N GLU A 60 20.37 -22.42 -7.83
CA GLU A 60 21.27 -23.33 -7.11
C GLU A 60 22.56 -23.58 -7.89
N GLU A 61 22.44 -23.87 -9.22
CA GLU A 61 23.59 -24.03 -10.10
C GLU A 61 24.45 -22.73 -10.15
N ALA A 62 23.80 -21.58 -10.15
CA ALA A 62 24.46 -20.28 -10.17
C ALA A 62 25.28 -20.04 -8.89
N PHE A 63 24.70 -20.29 -7.71
CA PHE A 63 25.43 -20.13 -6.44
C PHE A 63 26.60 -21.12 -6.31
N ALA A 64 26.45 -22.39 -6.72
CA ALA A 64 27.51 -23.37 -6.73
C ALA A 64 28.68 -22.90 -7.62
N LEU A 65 28.39 -22.48 -8.86
CA LEU A 65 29.40 -22.01 -9.79
C LEU A 65 30.07 -20.70 -9.33
N ALA A 66 29.33 -19.78 -8.73
CA ALA A 66 29.88 -18.53 -8.20
C ALA A 66 30.82 -18.80 -7.00
N LYS A 67 30.52 -19.78 -6.17
CA LYS A 67 31.41 -20.21 -5.08
C LYS A 67 32.70 -20.84 -5.61
N GLU A 68 32.60 -21.65 -6.68
CA GLU A 68 33.78 -22.17 -7.38
C GLU A 68 34.61 -21.04 -8.00
N ALA A 69 33.98 -20.04 -8.61
CA ALA A 69 34.66 -18.85 -9.15
C ALA A 69 35.45 -18.10 -8.08
N LEU A 70 34.85 -17.90 -6.88
CA LEU A 70 35.55 -17.28 -5.75
C LEU A 70 36.71 -18.12 -5.26
N THR A 71 36.57 -19.46 -5.27
CA THR A 71 37.68 -20.35 -4.90
C THR A 71 38.82 -20.30 -5.94
N ALA A 72 38.47 -20.14 -7.22
CA ALA A 72 39.45 -20.03 -8.30
C ALA A 72 40.20 -18.68 -8.29
N ASP A 73 39.50 -17.58 -7.96
CA ASP A 73 40.11 -16.24 -7.87
C ASP A 73 39.46 -15.37 -6.78
N MET A 74 39.94 -15.53 -5.54
CA MET A 74 39.49 -14.71 -4.40
C MET A 74 39.87 -13.23 -4.49
N LYS A 75 40.82 -12.86 -5.38
CA LYS A 75 41.28 -11.48 -5.55
C LYS A 75 40.53 -10.75 -6.66
N SER A 76 39.62 -11.42 -7.36
CA SER A 76 38.78 -10.77 -8.38
C SER A 76 37.63 -10.00 -7.74
N HIS A 77 37.57 -8.70 -7.96
CA HIS A 77 36.44 -7.86 -7.59
C HIS A 77 35.16 -8.25 -8.38
N ILE A 78 35.31 -8.77 -9.60
CA ILE A 78 34.17 -9.24 -10.43
C ILE A 78 33.49 -10.43 -9.77
N CYS A 79 34.26 -11.41 -9.29
CA CYS A 79 33.72 -12.59 -8.62
C CYS A 79 32.91 -12.19 -7.38
N TRP A 80 33.44 -11.31 -6.54
CA TRP A 80 32.75 -10.81 -5.35
C TRP A 80 31.52 -9.97 -5.72
N HIS A 81 31.61 -9.12 -6.72
CA HIS A 81 30.48 -8.32 -7.19
C HIS A 81 29.32 -9.20 -7.69
N VAL A 82 29.63 -10.17 -8.56
CA VAL A 82 28.62 -11.13 -9.06
C VAL A 82 28.01 -11.93 -7.92
N TYR A 83 28.82 -12.38 -6.96
CA TYR A 83 28.31 -13.09 -5.78
C TYR A 83 27.35 -12.25 -4.97
N GLY A 84 27.62 -10.96 -4.82
CA GLY A 84 26.70 -9.98 -4.22
C GLY A 84 25.42 -9.79 -5.05
N LEU A 85 25.50 -9.76 -6.39
CA LEU A 85 24.33 -9.69 -7.27
C LEU A 85 23.43 -10.94 -7.12
N LEU A 86 24.01 -12.12 -6.95
CA LEU A 86 23.28 -13.35 -6.69
C LEU A 86 22.55 -13.29 -5.34
N TYR A 87 23.22 -12.83 -4.28
CA TYR A 87 22.58 -12.65 -2.98
C TYR A 87 21.46 -11.62 -3.04
N ARG A 88 21.66 -10.49 -3.74
CA ARG A 88 20.62 -9.49 -3.96
C ARG A 88 19.39 -10.08 -4.68
N SER A 89 19.60 -10.88 -5.73
CA SER A 89 18.51 -11.51 -6.47
C SER A 89 17.74 -12.52 -5.63
N ASN A 90 18.40 -13.12 -4.64
CA ASN A 90 17.79 -14.04 -3.67
C ASN A 90 17.29 -13.35 -2.39
N LYS A 91 17.22 -12.01 -2.41
CA LYS A 91 16.74 -11.15 -1.31
C LYS A 91 17.55 -11.27 0.01
N ASN A 92 18.76 -11.82 -0.05
CA ASN A 92 19.68 -11.83 1.07
C ASN A 92 20.60 -10.60 1.02
N PHE A 93 20.03 -9.46 1.39
CA PHE A 93 20.68 -8.15 1.24
C PHE A 93 21.88 -7.97 2.18
N GLU A 94 21.87 -8.58 3.34
CA GLU A 94 22.99 -8.50 4.29
C GLU A 94 24.26 -9.14 3.72
N GLU A 95 24.16 -10.34 3.15
CA GLU A 95 25.29 -11.02 2.52
C GLU A 95 25.71 -10.30 1.22
N ALA A 96 24.76 -9.72 0.47
CA ALA A 96 25.06 -8.91 -0.69
C ALA A 96 25.92 -7.68 -0.30
N ILE A 97 25.57 -6.96 0.77
CA ILE A 97 26.35 -5.82 1.29
C ILE A 97 27.77 -6.25 1.68
N LYS A 98 27.93 -7.40 2.34
CA LYS A 98 29.26 -7.93 2.70
C LYS A 98 30.11 -8.21 1.48
N ALA A 99 29.51 -8.86 0.46
CA ALA A 99 30.18 -9.17 -0.79
C ALA A 99 30.59 -7.90 -1.56
N TYR A 100 29.73 -6.88 -1.65
CA TYR A 100 30.07 -5.61 -2.29
C TYR A 100 31.13 -4.83 -1.51
N LYS A 101 31.09 -4.80 -0.18
CA LYS A 101 32.15 -4.20 0.64
C LYS A 101 33.51 -4.88 0.40
N PHE A 102 33.49 -6.20 0.22
CA PHE A 102 34.73 -6.92 -0.09
C PHE A 102 35.22 -6.64 -1.53
N ALA A 103 34.31 -6.61 -2.50
CA ALA A 103 34.66 -6.23 -3.87
C ALA A 103 35.27 -4.81 -3.95
N LEU A 104 34.74 -3.84 -3.18
CA LEU A 104 35.29 -2.47 -3.11
C LEU A 104 36.66 -2.39 -2.39
N LYS A 105 36.99 -3.32 -1.49
CA LYS A 105 38.37 -3.40 -0.96
C LYS A 105 39.38 -3.78 -2.02
N LEU A 106 38.96 -4.54 -3.04
CA LEU A 106 39.82 -4.98 -4.15
C LEU A 106 39.87 -3.93 -5.28
N GLU A 107 38.75 -3.23 -5.52
CA GLU A 107 38.62 -2.20 -6.56
C GLU A 107 37.82 -1.00 -6.00
N PRO A 108 38.48 -0.08 -5.25
CA PRO A 108 37.81 1.03 -4.56
C PRO A 108 37.14 2.03 -5.49
N GLU A 109 37.66 2.18 -6.70
CA GLU A 109 37.17 3.18 -7.67
C GLU A 109 36.02 2.68 -8.55
N SER A 110 35.55 1.45 -8.37
CA SER A 110 34.46 0.88 -9.16
C SER A 110 33.14 1.58 -8.87
N ALA A 111 32.80 2.54 -9.74
CA ALA A 111 31.55 3.31 -9.64
C ALA A 111 30.28 2.43 -9.71
N GLN A 112 30.36 1.26 -10.35
CA GLN A 112 29.24 0.33 -10.42
C GLN A 112 28.99 -0.31 -9.06
N ILE A 113 30.02 -0.85 -8.43
CA ILE A 113 29.90 -1.52 -7.13
C ILE A 113 29.52 -0.52 -6.02
N GLN A 114 30.08 0.71 -6.07
CA GLN A 114 29.69 1.79 -5.16
C GLN A 114 28.20 2.12 -5.27
N ARG A 115 27.64 2.19 -6.50
CA ARG A 115 26.20 2.42 -6.70
C ARG A 115 25.37 1.27 -6.16
N ASP A 116 25.73 0.03 -6.47
CA ASP A 116 24.97 -1.15 -6.04
C ASP A 116 24.99 -1.28 -4.50
N LEU A 117 26.13 -0.99 -3.86
CA LEU A 117 26.23 -0.94 -2.42
C LEU A 117 25.34 0.15 -1.82
N ALA A 118 25.42 1.38 -2.35
CA ALA A 118 24.63 2.50 -1.84
C ALA A 118 23.11 2.25 -1.96
N ILE A 119 22.66 1.61 -3.05
CA ILE A 119 21.26 1.22 -3.23
C ILE A 119 20.82 0.22 -2.16
N LEU A 120 21.62 -0.80 -1.87
CA LEU A 120 21.30 -1.76 -0.81
C LEU A 120 21.31 -1.14 0.58
N GLN A 121 22.24 -0.22 0.85
CA GLN A 121 22.31 0.45 2.15
C GLN A 121 21.06 1.30 2.42
N ILE A 122 20.57 2.07 1.44
CA ILE A 122 19.33 2.83 1.62
C ILE A 122 18.11 1.91 1.69
N GLN A 123 18.06 0.83 0.92
CA GLN A 123 17.00 -0.17 1.00
C GLN A 123 16.91 -0.80 2.39
N MET A 124 18.06 -1.08 2.99
CA MET A 124 18.16 -1.67 4.34
C MET A 124 18.14 -0.65 5.47
N ARG A 125 18.01 0.65 5.15
CA ARG A 125 18.06 1.76 6.13
C ARG A 125 19.41 1.82 6.90
N ASP A 126 20.51 1.29 6.30
CA ASP A 126 21.88 1.48 6.78
C ASP A 126 22.35 2.89 6.45
N TYR A 127 21.82 3.90 7.16
CA TYR A 127 22.08 5.30 6.87
C TYR A 127 23.56 5.68 7.07
N GLN A 128 24.25 5.10 8.04
CA GLN A 128 25.67 5.40 8.28
C GLN A 128 26.55 4.86 7.13
N GLY A 129 26.31 3.61 6.72
CA GLY A 129 26.96 3.05 5.54
C GLY A 129 26.64 3.85 4.27
N TYR A 130 25.40 4.30 4.13
CA TYR A 130 24.94 5.09 2.99
C TYR A 130 25.66 6.44 2.90
N ILE A 131 25.82 7.17 4.03
CA ILE A 131 26.62 8.41 4.11
C ILE A 131 28.06 8.15 3.62
N HIS A 132 28.69 7.09 4.14
CA HIS A 132 30.05 6.77 3.74
C HIS A 132 30.19 6.51 2.23
N SER A 133 29.30 5.70 1.67
CA SER A 133 29.29 5.40 0.23
C SER A 133 29.01 6.65 -0.61
N ARG A 134 28.05 7.50 -0.21
CA ARG A 134 27.74 8.74 -0.95
C ARG A 134 28.85 9.76 -0.87
N ASN A 135 29.56 9.86 0.26
CA ASN A 135 30.73 10.72 0.39
C ASN A 135 31.86 10.27 -0.54
N SER A 136 32.19 8.97 -0.59
CA SER A 136 33.18 8.42 -1.52
C SER A 136 32.81 8.69 -2.99
N MET A 137 31.53 8.53 -3.34
CA MET A 137 31.05 8.84 -4.70
C MET A 137 31.13 10.34 -5.02
N LEU A 138 30.92 11.23 -4.06
CA LEU A 138 31.04 12.66 -4.23
C LEU A 138 32.52 13.04 -4.44
N GLN A 139 33.43 12.51 -3.65
CA GLN A 139 34.87 12.74 -3.80
C GLN A 139 35.39 12.31 -5.19
N ALA A 140 34.90 11.18 -5.70
CA ALA A 140 35.26 10.68 -7.03
C ALA A 140 34.70 11.56 -8.17
N ARG A 141 33.53 12.19 -8.00
CA ARG A 141 32.85 12.98 -9.04
C ARG A 141 32.17 14.24 -8.47
N PRO A 142 32.93 15.23 -8.00
CA PRO A 142 32.39 16.44 -7.35
C PRO A 142 31.63 17.39 -8.30
N GLN A 143 31.79 17.22 -9.61
CA GLN A 143 31.09 18.03 -10.62
C GLN A 143 29.62 17.66 -10.80
N LEU A 144 29.17 16.52 -10.26
CA LEU A 144 27.80 16.03 -10.43
C LEU A 144 26.89 16.55 -9.32
N ARG A 145 25.89 17.38 -9.64
CA ARG A 145 24.84 17.84 -8.70
C ARG A 145 24.21 16.67 -7.94
N GLN A 146 23.92 15.59 -8.66
CA GLN A 146 23.33 14.38 -8.09
C GLN A 146 24.15 13.81 -6.92
N SER A 147 25.47 13.91 -6.94
CA SER A 147 26.32 13.40 -5.84
C SER A 147 26.13 14.22 -4.56
N TRP A 148 26.01 15.55 -4.68
CA TRP A 148 25.78 16.46 -3.57
C TRP A 148 24.39 16.26 -2.96
N THR A 149 23.35 16.24 -3.80
CA THR A 149 21.97 16.02 -3.32
C THR A 149 21.80 14.66 -2.67
N ALA A 150 22.43 13.61 -3.21
CA ALA A 150 22.41 12.28 -2.63
C ALA A 150 23.09 12.19 -1.26
N LEU A 151 24.20 12.92 -1.07
CA LEU A 151 24.88 13.00 0.24
C LEU A 151 24.03 13.79 1.25
N ALA A 152 23.43 14.91 0.82
CA ALA A 152 22.51 15.67 1.67
C ALA A 152 21.32 14.83 2.14
N ILE A 153 20.71 14.04 1.24
CA ILE A 153 19.63 13.10 1.58
C ILE A 153 20.12 12.02 2.57
N ALA A 154 21.34 11.50 2.38
CA ALA A 154 21.90 10.51 3.30
C ALA A 154 22.04 11.07 4.73
N HIS A 155 22.52 12.31 4.87
CA HIS A 155 22.57 12.98 6.17
C HIS A 155 21.17 13.27 6.73
N HIS A 156 20.20 13.69 5.88
CA HIS A 156 18.82 13.93 6.30
C HIS A 156 18.19 12.67 6.93
N PHE A 157 18.30 11.52 6.25
CA PHE A 157 17.76 10.27 6.77
C PHE A 157 18.44 9.77 8.05
N ALA A 158 19.71 10.14 8.24
CA ALA A 158 20.42 9.87 9.49
C ALA A 158 20.07 10.86 10.63
N GLY A 159 19.20 11.85 10.38
CA GLY A 159 18.83 12.89 11.34
C GLY A 159 19.84 14.04 11.44
N ASN A 160 20.89 14.06 10.61
CA ASN A 160 21.97 15.04 10.62
C ASN A 160 21.58 16.26 9.74
N LEU A 161 20.51 17.00 10.13
CA LEU A 161 19.93 18.08 9.31
C LEU A 161 20.93 19.21 9.02
N LEU A 162 21.76 19.58 9.98
CA LEU A 162 22.76 20.62 9.82
C LEU A 162 23.83 20.24 8.76
N GLU A 163 24.31 18.99 8.79
CA GLU A 163 25.29 18.52 7.82
C GLU A 163 24.65 18.39 6.41
N ALA A 164 23.36 17.97 6.35
CA ALA A 164 22.62 17.94 5.08
C ALA A 164 22.52 19.33 4.42
N GLU A 165 22.20 20.36 5.20
CA GLU A 165 22.18 21.76 4.75
C GLU A 165 23.56 22.24 4.31
N LYS A 166 24.60 21.98 5.12
CA LYS A 166 25.98 22.36 4.83
C LYS A 166 26.51 21.78 3.53
N VAL A 167 26.17 20.51 3.22
CA VAL A 167 26.51 19.87 1.94
C VAL A 167 25.92 20.66 0.78
N LEU A 168 24.64 21.05 0.85
CA LEU A 168 23.99 21.83 -0.21
C LEU A 168 24.55 23.24 -0.31
N THR A 169 24.86 23.89 0.81
CA THR A 169 25.50 25.22 0.84
C THR A 169 26.88 25.19 0.21
N THR A 170 27.66 24.14 0.50
CA THR A 170 28.98 23.96 -0.11
C THR A 170 28.84 23.77 -1.61
N TYR A 171 27.86 22.98 -2.07
CA TYR A 171 27.57 22.81 -3.50
C TYR A 171 27.26 24.17 -4.17
N GLU A 172 26.37 24.98 -3.59
CA GLU A 172 26.05 26.29 -4.14
C GLU A 172 27.29 27.19 -4.28
N GLY A 173 28.20 27.14 -3.29
CA GLY A 173 29.48 27.86 -3.34
C GLY A 173 30.44 27.40 -4.46
N THR A 174 30.26 26.18 -4.99
CA THR A 174 31.08 25.67 -6.13
C THR A 174 30.57 26.15 -7.49
N LEU A 175 29.35 26.71 -7.55
CA LEU A 175 28.76 27.14 -8.82
C LEU A 175 29.42 28.40 -9.34
N LYS A 176 30.04 28.33 -10.52
CA LYS A 176 30.71 29.48 -11.18
C LYS A 176 29.70 30.48 -11.77
N THR A 177 28.52 30.00 -12.12
CA THR A 177 27.44 30.80 -12.73
C THR A 177 26.12 30.46 -12.09
N THR A 178 25.23 31.45 -11.97
CA THR A 178 23.87 31.22 -11.46
C THR A 178 23.13 30.30 -12.43
N PRO A 179 22.54 29.16 -11.95
CA PRO A 179 21.76 28.28 -12.79
C PRO A 179 20.56 29.00 -13.44
N SER A 180 20.12 28.50 -14.59
CA SER A 180 18.98 29.04 -15.30
C SER A 180 17.72 29.02 -14.43
N ARG A 181 16.86 30.04 -14.54
CA ARG A 181 15.54 30.08 -13.87
C ARG A 181 14.62 28.95 -14.29
N SER A 182 14.87 28.31 -15.42
CA SER A 182 14.11 27.15 -15.90
C SER A 182 14.72 25.81 -15.48
N ASP A 183 15.81 25.80 -14.70
CA ASP A 183 16.44 24.59 -14.17
C ASP A 183 15.58 23.99 -13.04
N VAL A 184 14.79 22.97 -13.38
CA VAL A 184 13.88 22.27 -12.46
C VAL A 184 14.66 21.60 -11.34
N GLU A 185 15.82 20.99 -11.63
CA GLU A 185 16.60 20.28 -10.62
C GLU A 185 17.24 21.24 -9.62
N HIS A 186 17.66 22.41 -10.09
CA HIS A 186 18.15 23.45 -9.19
C HIS A 186 17.04 24.02 -8.33
N SER A 187 15.89 24.33 -8.94
CA SER A 187 14.70 24.81 -8.25
C SER A 187 14.27 23.86 -7.12
N GLU A 188 14.29 22.54 -7.38
CA GLU A 188 13.97 21.52 -6.40
C GLU A 188 15.02 21.44 -5.27
N ALA A 189 16.32 21.48 -5.61
CA ALA A 189 17.39 21.44 -4.60
C ALA A 189 17.33 22.64 -3.63
N VAL A 190 17.00 23.84 -4.14
CA VAL A 190 16.85 25.06 -3.31
C VAL A 190 15.66 24.92 -2.37
N MET A 191 14.51 24.41 -2.84
CA MET A 191 13.35 24.17 -1.97
C MET A 191 13.62 23.07 -0.93
N TYR A 192 14.35 22.03 -1.31
CA TYR A 192 14.78 20.99 -0.38
C TYR A 192 15.69 21.55 0.71
N LYS A 193 16.67 22.40 0.36
CA LYS A 193 17.52 23.09 1.33
C LYS A 193 16.67 23.93 2.29
N ASN A 194 15.69 24.65 1.76
CA ASN A 194 14.76 25.43 2.60
C ASN A 194 14.02 24.55 3.61
N SER A 195 13.54 23.38 3.18
CA SER A 195 12.86 22.44 4.10
C SER A 195 13.80 21.89 5.19
N LEU A 196 15.09 21.73 4.92
CA LEU A 196 16.08 21.32 5.91
C LEU A 196 16.33 22.41 6.97
N ILE A 197 16.39 23.69 6.55
CA ILE A 197 16.51 24.83 7.47
C ILE A 197 15.28 24.89 8.38
N ALA A 198 14.08 24.78 7.81
CA ALA A 198 12.83 24.78 8.59
C ALA A 198 12.73 23.59 9.55
N ALA A 199 13.19 22.40 9.13
CA ALA A 199 13.20 21.20 9.98
C ALA A 199 14.14 21.32 11.20
N GLN A 200 15.13 22.20 11.14
CA GLN A 200 15.97 22.55 12.29
C GLN A 200 15.27 23.50 13.29
N GLY A 201 14.07 24.00 12.96
CA GLY A 201 13.33 24.96 13.77
C GLY A 201 13.70 26.42 13.54
N ASP A 202 14.62 26.71 12.64
CA ASP A 202 15.09 28.07 12.33
C ASP A 202 14.21 28.71 11.23
N TYR A 203 12.99 29.06 11.63
CA TYR A 203 11.98 29.59 10.69
C TYR A 203 12.31 31.00 10.18
N GLU A 204 13.06 31.81 10.94
CA GLU A 204 13.47 33.13 10.47
C GLU A 204 14.44 33.01 9.31
N ARG A 205 15.48 32.23 9.45
CA ARG A 205 16.44 31.96 8.38
C ARG A 205 15.79 31.23 7.19
N ALA A 206 14.83 30.31 7.46
CA ALA A 206 14.06 29.65 6.41
C ALA A 206 13.23 30.66 5.59
N LEU A 207 12.59 31.63 6.26
CA LEU A 207 11.82 32.71 5.62
C LEU A 207 12.72 33.65 4.79
N GLU A 208 13.88 34.02 5.31
CA GLU A 208 14.87 34.80 4.56
C GLU A 208 15.35 34.07 3.31
N HIS A 209 15.62 32.77 3.43
CA HIS A 209 16.00 31.94 2.31
C HIS A 209 14.88 31.84 1.25
N LEU A 210 13.59 31.78 1.64
CA LEU A 210 12.47 31.85 0.69
C LEU A 210 12.45 33.20 -0.06
N ASN A 211 12.70 34.28 0.64
CA ASN A 211 12.64 35.64 0.06
C ASN A 211 13.81 35.91 -0.90
N THR A 212 14.94 35.26 -0.71
CA THR A 212 16.16 35.44 -1.49
C THR A 212 16.34 34.33 -2.54
N ALA A 213 16.77 33.17 -2.12
CA ALA A 213 17.12 32.04 -2.99
C ALA A 213 15.91 31.44 -3.73
N CYS A 214 14.74 31.40 -3.06
CA CYS A 214 13.52 30.84 -3.65
C CYS A 214 12.65 31.86 -4.40
N LYS A 215 13.07 33.12 -4.50
CA LYS A 215 12.28 34.20 -5.12
C LYS A 215 11.77 33.88 -6.52
N HIS A 216 12.52 33.15 -7.30
CA HIS A 216 12.19 32.74 -8.66
C HIS A 216 11.99 31.22 -8.81
N ASN A 217 11.74 30.52 -7.71
CA ASN A 217 11.51 29.08 -7.71
C ASN A 217 10.33 28.71 -8.62
N LEU A 218 10.42 27.57 -9.31
CA LEU A 218 9.37 27.10 -10.19
C LEU A 218 8.13 26.60 -9.45
N ASP A 219 8.31 26.03 -8.25
CA ASP A 219 7.22 25.60 -7.37
C ASP A 219 6.68 26.77 -6.53
N ARG A 220 5.94 27.63 -7.21
CA ARG A 220 5.36 28.84 -6.61
C ARG A 220 4.40 28.52 -5.46
N LEU A 221 3.66 27.42 -5.59
CA LEU A 221 2.69 27.03 -4.56
C LEU A 221 3.42 26.64 -3.26
N ALA A 222 4.41 25.78 -3.34
CA ALA A 222 5.20 25.38 -2.18
C ALA A 222 5.89 26.57 -1.51
N VAL A 223 6.40 27.53 -2.29
CA VAL A 223 6.98 28.77 -1.73
C VAL A 223 5.93 29.57 -0.96
N MET A 224 4.70 29.73 -1.49
CA MET A 224 3.62 30.46 -0.82
C MET A 224 3.16 29.76 0.46
N GLU A 225 2.99 28.45 0.41
CA GLU A 225 2.57 27.63 1.56
C GLU A 225 3.62 27.63 2.67
N SER A 226 4.89 27.38 2.34
CA SER A 226 6.00 27.41 3.29
C SER A 226 6.14 28.79 3.94
N ARG A 227 6.04 29.87 3.14
CA ARG A 227 6.06 31.23 3.66
C ARG A 227 4.96 31.48 4.68
N ALA A 228 3.74 31.13 4.35
CA ALA A 228 2.59 31.32 5.25
C ALA A 228 2.76 30.50 6.54
N GLU A 229 3.25 29.27 6.44
CA GLU A 229 3.52 28.42 7.59
C GLU A 229 4.62 28.98 8.50
N TYR A 230 5.75 29.42 7.94
CA TYR A 230 6.86 29.97 8.72
C TYR A 230 6.45 31.27 9.45
N LEU A 231 5.65 32.11 8.81
CA LEU A 231 5.09 33.32 9.45
C LEU A 231 4.22 32.98 10.67
N VAL A 232 3.41 31.93 10.59
CA VAL A 232 2.64 31.43 11.77
C VAL A 232 3.58 30.93 12.86
N LYS A 233 4.60 30.15 12.51
CA LYS A 233 5.58 29.61 13.48
C LYS A 233 6.36 30.70 14.19
N LEU A 234 6.62 31.82 13.52
CA LEU A 234 7.30 33.01 14.04
C LEU A 234 6.36 33.95 14.81
N GLY A 235 5.04 33.67 14.85
CA GLY A 235 4.07 34.53 15.47
C GLY A 235 3.81 35.88 14.74
N ARG A 236 4.27 36.01 13.48
CA ARG A 236 4.04 37.17 12.58
C ARG A 236 2.64 37.09 11.96
N ASN A 237 1.62 37.20 12.81
CA ASN A 237 0.25 36.80 12.50
C ASN A 237 -0.40 37.66 11.41
N GLU A 238 -0.13 38.96 11.35
CA GLU A 238 -0.68 39.84 10.32
C GLU A 238 -0.15 39.49 8.93
N GLU A 239 1.14 39.24 8.81
CA GLU A 239 1.75 38.83 7.54
C GLU A 239 1.31 37.42 7.15
N ALA A 240 1.15 36.50 8.11
CA ALA A 240 0.60 35.17 7.89
C ALA A 240 -0.84 35.24 7.34
N ALA A 241 -1.67 36.13 7.90
CA ALA A 241 -3.04 36.34 7.42
C ALA A 241 -3.06 36.83 5.96
N ILE A 242 -2.19 37.77 5.61
CA ILE A 242 -2.05 38.23 4.21
C ILE A 242 -1.64 37.06 3.29
N ALA A 243 -0.67 36.25 3.74
CA ALA A 243 -0.19 35.12 2.96
C ALA A 243 -1.29 34.05 2.75
N TYR A 244 -2.07 33.71 3.80
CA TYR A 244 -3.18 32.75 3.65
C TYR A 244 -4.34 33.30 2.84
N ARG A 245 -4.61 34.61 2.89
CA ARG A 245 -5.59 35.26 1.97
C ARG A 245 -5.17 35.10 0.52
N ALA A 246 -3.89 35.29 0.20
CA ALA A 246 -3.37 35.08 -1.14
C ALA A 246 -3.47 33.61 -1.60
N LEU A 247 -3.32 32.64 -0.70
CA LEU A 247 -3.53 31.21 -0.97
C LEU A 247 -5.01 30.89 -1.22
N LEU A 248 -5.93 31.45 -0.42
CA LEU A 248 -7.38 31.31 -0.61
C LEU A 248 -7.87 31.99 -1.90
N ASP A 249 -7.29 33.10 -2.29
CA ASP A 249 -7.59 33.74 -3.59
C ASP A 249 -7.19 32.84 -4.77
N ARG A 250 -6.16 32.04 -4.58
CA ARG A 250 -5.73 31.03 -5.57
C ARG A 250 -6.58 29.76 -5.55
N ASN A 251 -6.93 29.26 -4.36
CA ASN A 251 -7.78 28.09 -4.18
C ASN A 251 -8.73 28.26 -2.98
N PRO A 252 -9.92 28.84 -3.20
CA PRO A 252 -10.89 29.08 -2.14
C PRO A 252 -11.55 27.80 -1.59
N ASP A 253 -11.40 26.67 -2.27
CA ASP A 253 -11.95 25.37 -1.81
C ASP A 253 -10.97 24.56 -0.93
N HIS A 254 -9.80 25.12 -0.57
CA HIS A 254 -8.83 24.42 0.28
C HIS A 254 -9.14 24.61 1.78
N PRO A 255 -9.63 23.57 2.52
CA PRO A 255 -10.11 23.73 3.89
C PRO A 255 -9.05 24.24 4.87
N MET A 256 -7.82 23.70 4.77
CA MET A 256 -6.75 24.04 5.71
C MET A 256 -6.35 25.51 5.68
N TYR A 257 -6.52 26.20 4.55
CA TYR A 257 -6.17 27.62 4.47
C TYR A 257 -7.11 28.49 5.32
N TYR A 258 -8.39 28.12 5.43
CA TYR A 258 -9.34 28.79 6.34
C TYR A 258 -8.96 28.61 7.79
N GLU A 259 -8.61 27.39 8.20
CA GLU A 259 -8.21 27.09 9.57
C GLU A 259 -6.95 27.86 9.96
N LYS A 260 -5.96 27.87 9.07
CA LYS A 260 -4.70 28.59 9.28
C LYS A 260 -4.91 30.11 9.28
N LEU A 261 -5.77 30.63 8.40
CA LEU A 261 -6.14 32.04 8.38
C LEU A 261 -6.85 32.43 9.67
N ALA A 262 -7.83 31.64 10.13
CA ALA A 262 -8.52 31.88 11.39
C ALA A 262 -7.55 31.87 12.58
N SER A 263 -6.57 30.96 12.59
CA SER A 263 -5.51 30.93 13.59
C SER A 263 -4.61 32.17 13.54
N ALA A 264 -4.19 32.61 12.34
CA ALA A 264 -3.40 33.80 12.15
C ALA A 264 -4.15 35.09 12.60
N LEU A 265 -5.45 35.15 12.35
CA LEU A 265 -6.32 36.23 12.81
C LEU A 265 -6.65 36.16 14.32
N LYS A 266 -6.16 35.12 15.01
CA LYS A 266 -6.45 34.83 16.42
C LYS A 266 -7.95 34.71 16.73
N ILE A 267 -8.73 34.22 15.76
CA ILE A 267 -10.16 34.00 15.95
C ILE A 267 -10.34 32.83 16.92
N PRO A 268 -11.01 33.00 18.07
CA PRO A 268 -11.19 31.95 19.03
C PRO A 268 -12.01 30.80 18.44
N GLN A 269 -11.64 29.55 18.73
CA GLN A 269 -12.34 28.36 18.22
C GLN A 269 -13.80 28.28 18.66
N ASN A 270 -14.13 28.84 19.81
CA ASN A 270 -15.49 28.91 20.35
C ASN A 270 -16.33 30.08 19.80
N SER A 271 -15.75 31.01 19.02
CA SER A 271 -16.49 32.10 18.41
C SER A 271 -17.04 31.71 17.03
N SER A 272 -18.20 31.01 17.03
CA SER A 272 -18.88 30.59 15.80
C SER A 272 -19.17 31.76 14.86
N LYS A 273 -19.61 32.91 15.42
CA LYS A 273 -19.95 34.10 14.67
C LYS A 273 -18.75 34.73 13.94
N ALA A 274 -17.61 34.86 14.62
CA ALA A 274 -16.41 35.45 14.00
C ALA A 274 -15.81 34.50 12.94
N ARG A 275 -15.85 33.18 13.20
CA ARG A 275 -15.46 32.19 12.22
C ARG A 275 -16.37 32.23 10.98
N LYS A 276 -17.70 32.25 11.20
CA LYS A 276 -18.68 32.30 10.11
C LYS A 276 -18.46 33.54 9.22
N ALA A 277 -18.23 34.73 9.79
CA ALA A 277 -17.98 35.94 9.03
C ALA A 277 -16.82 35.80 8.04
N LEU A 278 -15.73 35.09 8.44
CA LEU A 278 -14.63 34.79 7.54
C LEU A 278 -15.06 33.94 6.33
N TYR A 279 -15.89 32.91 6.55
CA TYR A 279 -16.38 32.07 5.46
C TYR A 279 -17.40 32.81 4.57
N ASP A 280 -18.24 33.67 5.16
CA ASP A 280 -19.21 34.48 4.42
C ASP A 280 -18.50 35.44 3.45
N GLU A 281 -17.38 36.09 3.89
CA GLU A 281 -16.53 36.91 3.03
C GLU A 281 -16.11 36.17 1.75
N TYR A 282 -15.66 34.92 1.91
CA TYR A 282 -15.23 34.11 0.76
C TYR A 282 -16.40 33.52 -0.04
N ALA A 283 -17.54 33.24 0.57
CA ALA A 283 -18.74 32.80 -0.11
C ALA A 283 -19.31 33.88 -1.05
N GLU A 284 -19.19 35.17 -0.64
CA GLU A 284 -19.54 36.32 -1.48
C GLU A 284 -18.51 36.53 -2.60
N LYS A 285 -17.22 36.53 -2.26
CA LYS A 285 -16.13 36.72 -3.21
C LYS A 285 -16.08 35.63 -4.28
N PHE A 286 -16.35 34.40 -3.89
CA PHE A 286 -16.33 33.21 -4.77
C PHE A 286 -17.66 32.44 -4.70
N PRO A 287 -18.72 32.87 -5.43
CA PRO A 287 -20.06 32.25 -5.33
C PRO A 287 -20.13 30.76 -5.70
N ARG A 288 -19.13 30.23 -6.42
CA ARG A 288 -19.03 28.81 -6.80
C ARG A 288 -18.28 27.97 -5.79
N CYS A 289 -17.60 28.57 -4.81
CA CYS A 289 -16.88 27.88 -3.77
C CYS A 289 -17.84 27.07 -2.88
N ASP A 290 -17.58 25.77 -2.74
CA ASP A 290 -18.33 24.87 -1.87
C ASP A 290 -17.81 24.93 -0.42
N ALA A 291 -16.50 24.95 -0.23
CA ALA A 291 -15.86 24.93 1.09
C ALA A 291 -16.35 26.06 1.99
N ALA A 292 -16.47 27.28 1.46
CA ALA A 292 -16.91 28.44 2.21
C ALA A 292 -18.37 28.32 2.74
N LYS A 293 -19.20 27.51 2.09
CA LYS A 293 -20.60 27.27 2.47
C LYS A 293 -20.77 26.03 3.31
N ARG A 294 -19.97 24.98 3.05
CA ARG A 294 -20.08 23.70 3.72
C ARG A 294 -19.38 23.68 5.09
N ILE A 295 -18.15 24.22 5.18
CA ILE A 295 -17.35 24.11 6.39
C ILE A 295 -18.01 24.80 7.61
N PRO A 296 -18.73 25.92 7.48
CA PRO A 296 -19.46 26.49 8.63
C PRO A 296 -20.40 25.50 9.32
N LEU A 297 -20.95 24.54 8.61
CA LEU A 297 -21.82 23.50 9.18
C LEU A 297 -21.10 22.61 10.21
N ASP A 298 -19.77 22.53 10.15
CA ASP A 298 -18.98 21.74 11.08
C ASP A 298 -18.99 22.32 12.49
N PHE A 299 -18.99 23.65 12.64
CA PHE A 299 -18.87 24.34 13.92
C PHE A 299 -20.09 25.17 14.35
N LEU A 300 -21.09 25.36 13.48
CA LEU A 300 -22.35 25.99 13.85
C LEU A 300 -23.26 25.02 14.59
N PHE A 301 -24.14 25.57 15.46
CA PHE A 301 -25.14 24.82 16.22
C PHE A 301 -26.46 25.58 16.31
N GLY A 302 -27.53 24.92 16.74
CA GLY A 302 -28.84 25.53 16.93
C GLY A 302 -29.39 26.19 15.68
N ASP A 303 -29.99 27.37 15.84
CA ASP A 303 -30.65 28.09 14.76
C ASP A 303 -29.67 28.60 13.69
N GLU A 304 -28.44 28.98 14.08
CA GLU A 304 -27.39 29.35 13.11
C GLU A 304 -27.04 28.16 12.20
N PHE A 305 -26.96 26.96 12.77
CA PHE A 305 -26.76 25.75 11.97
C PHE A 305 -27.95 25.49 11.05
N ASN A 306 -29.17 25.54 11.57
CA ASN A 306 -30.37 25.26 10.80
C ASN A 306 -30.50 26.18 9.59
N GLN A 307 -30.27 27.48 9.76
CA GLN A 307 -30.33 28.45 8.68
C GLN A 307 -29.24 28.22 7.62
N ALA A 308 -28.00 28.00 8.05
CA ALA A 308 -26.90 27.73 7.13
C ALA A 308 -27.09 26.40 6.39
N ALA A 309 -27.56 25.35 7.09
CA ALA A 309 -27.83 24.05 6.51
C ALA A 309 -28.99 24.08 5.52
N GLU A 310 -30.07 24.83 5.82
CA GLU A 310 -31.20 25.02 4.88
C GLU A 310 -30.72 25.70 3.60
N THR A 311 -29.92 26.75 3.72
CA THR A 311 -29.35 27.48 2.57
C THR A 311 -28.48 26.56 1.73
N TYR A 312 -27.56 25.82 2.36
CA TYR A 312 -26.65 24.89 1.67
C TYR A 312 -27.41 23.74 1.02
N LEU A 313 -28.30 23.08 1.77
CA LEU A 313 -29.05 21.92 1.30
C LEU A 313 -29.95 22.31 0.12
N THR A 314 -30.70 23.40 0.23
CA THR A 314 -31.56 23.92 -0.86
C THR A 314 -30.77 24.19 -2.14
N LEU A 315 -29.58 24.82 -2.00
CA LEU A 315 -28.69 25.08 -3.16
C LEU A 315 -28.26 23.76 -3.84
N MET A 316 -27.86 22.76 -3.03
CA MET A 316 -27.37 21.48 -3.57
C MET A 316 -28.50 20.64 -4.19
N LEU A 317 -29.67 20.61 -3.54
CA LEU A 317 -30.85 19.91 -4.06
C LEU A 317 -31.36 20.53 -5.36
N ASN A 318 -31.47 21.86 -5.42
CA ASN A 318 -31.87 22.56 -6.66
C ASN A 318 -30.92 22.26 -7.84
N LYS A 319 -29.62 22.10 -7.56
CA LYS A 319 -28.62 21.71 -8.58
C LYS A 319 -28.65 20.23 -8.89
N GLY A 320 -29.34 19.40 -8.13
CA GLY A 320 -29.34 17.95 -8.29
C GLY A 320 -27.99 17.29 -8.00
N VAL A 321 -27.23 17.78 -7.00
CA VAL A 321 -25.87 17.29 -6.71
C VAL A 321 -25.93 15.92 -6.02
N PRO A 322 -25.44 14.82 -6.64
CA PRO A 322 -25.58 13.48 -6.09
C PRO A 322 -24.72 13.25 -4.82
N SER A 323 -23.65 14.03 -4.65
CA SER A 323 -22.74 13.91 -3.50
C SER A 323 -23.20 14.66 -2.23
N THR A 324 -24.38 15.32 -2.25
CA THR A 324 -24.86 16.15 -1.14
C THR A 324 -24.84 15.41 0.20
N PHE A 325 -25.32 14.15 0.24
CA PHE A 325 -25.26 13.33 1.44
C PHE A 325 -23.81 13.01 1.86
N ALA A 326 -22.96 12.67 0.90
CA ALA A 326 -21.55 12.35 1.19
C ALA A 326 -20.80 13.54 1.78
N ASN A 327 -21.13 14.76 1.37
CA ASN A 327 -20.56 16.01 1.89
C ASN A 327 -20.99 16.31 3.32
N LEU A 328 -22.16 15.84 3.74
CA LEU A 328 -22.78 16.14 5.06
C LEU A 328 -22.74 14.98 6.08
N LYS A 329 -22.49 13.75 5.64
CA LYS A 329 -22.57 12.54 6.50
C LYS A 329 -21.66 12.57 7.73
N HIS A 330 -20.53 13.30 7.70
CA HIS A 330 -19.62 13.42 8.84
C HIS A 330 -20.26 14.20 10.01
N LEU A 331 -21.24 15.06 9.74
CA LEU A 331 -22.01 15.79 10.74
C LEU A 331 -22.91 14.87 11.59
N TYR A 332 -23.16 13.65 11.15
CA TYR A 332 -24.08 12.69 11.75
C TYR A 332 -23.61 12.12 13.10
N SER A 333 -22.36 12.34 13.47
CA SER A 333 -21.87 12.12 14.82
C SER A 333 -22.60 12.98 15.85
N ASN A 334 -23.14 14.15 15.45
CA ASN A 334 -24.01 15.00 16.24
C ASN A 334 -25.48 14.70 15.93
N SER A 335 -26.22 14.19 16.93
CA SER A 335 -27.62 13.76 16.78
C SER A 335 -28.56 14.90 16.38
N ALA A 336 -28.36 16.11 16.93
CA ALA A 336 -29.18 17.29 16.60
C ALA A 336 -29.00 17.70 15.12
N LYS A 337 -27.76 17.77 14.63
CA LYS A 337 -27.46 18.08 13.22
C LYS A 337 -28.05 17.03 12.27
N LYS A 338 -27.93 15.75 12.63
CA LYS A 338 -28.51 14.64 11.88
C LYS A 338 -30.03 14.78 11.70
N ILE A 339 -30.74 15.08 12.79
CA ILE A 339 -32.21 15.26 12.78
C ILE A 339 -32.58 16.50 11.97
N ALA A 340 -31.89 17.60 12.17
CA ALA A 340 -32.14 18.85 11.46
C ALA A 340 -31.99 18.67 9.94
N LEU A 341 -30.93 18.00 9.48
CA LEU A 341 -30.74 17.75 8.04
C LEU A 341 -31.86 16.90 7.44
N ALA A 342 -32.38 15.91 8.15
CA ALA A 342 -33.52 15.11 7.70
C ALA A 342 -34.78 15.97 7.59
N SER A 343 -35.13 16.72 8.66
CA SER A 343 -36.29 17.60 8.71
C SER A 343 -36.25 18.67 7.62
N LEU A 344 -35.08 19.25 7.34
CA LEU A 344 -34.90 20.24 6.26
C LEU A 344 -35.13 19.62 4.89
N ALA A 345 -34.65 18.40 4.65
CA ALA A 345 -34.86 17.69 3.38
C ALA A 345 -36.36 17.30 3.22
N GLU A 346 -37.03 16.87 4.30
CA GLU A 346 -38.47 16.58 4.28
C GLU A 346 -39.30 17.85 4.06
N LYS A 347 -38.94 18.95 4.74
CA LYS A 347 -39.55 20.29 4.51
C LYS A 347 -39.40 20.74 3.04
N TYR A 348 -38.23 20.50 2.47
CA TYR A 348 -37.97 20.81 1.05
C TYR A 348 -38.94 20.05 0.13
N LEU A 349 -39.25 18.79 0.40
CA LEU A 349 -40.21 17.99 -0.38
C LEU A 349 -41.66 18.48 -0.21
N GLN A 350 -42.00 19.07 0.94
CA GLN A 350 -43.36 19.57 1.22
C GLN A 350 -43.59 20.99 0.71
N SER A 351 -42.54 21.75 0.36
CA SER A 351 -42.69 23.11 -0.13
C SER A 351 -43.36 23.17 -1.50
N GLU A 352 -44.36 24.05 -1.63
CA GLU A 352 -45.02 24.34 -2.89
C GLU A 352 -44.07 25.14 -3.82
N PHE A 353 -43.48 24.45 -4.77
CA PHE A 353 -42.63 25.11 -5.77
C PHE A 353 -43.44 25.52 -7.02
N THR A 354 -43.14 26.68 -7.59
CA THR A 354 -43.61 27.07 -8.91
C THR A 354 -43.15 26.06 -9.98
N PRO A 355 -44.02 25.70 -10.96
CA PRO A 355 -43.68 24.67 -11.96
C PRO A 355 -42.52 25.14 -12.85
N SER A 356 -41.37 24.52 -12.72
CA SER A 356 -40.24 24.67 -13.62
C SER A 356 -39.50 23.32 -13.75
N THR A 357 -38.80 23.13 -14.87
CA THR A 357 -38.00 21.92 -15.14
C THR A 357 -36.89 21.65 -14.08
N SER A 358 -36.59 22.61 -13.21
CA SER A 358 -35.64 22.43 -12.08
C SER A 358 -36.30 21.73 -10.89
N LYS A 359 -37.62 21.69 -10.78
CA LYS A 359 -38.38 21.09 -9.67
C LYS A 359 -38.23 19.58 -9.63
N ASP A 360 -38.42 18.92 -10.76
CA ASP A 360 -38.30 17.45 -10.81
C ASP A 360 -36.91 16.96 -10.44
N LYS A 361 -35.86 17.70 -10.80
CA LYS A 361 -34.47 17.38 -10.41
C LYS A 361 -34.25 17.58 -8.92
N GLY A 362 -34.74 18.68 -8.34
CA GLY A 362 -34.61 18.96 -6.92
C GLY A 362 -35.37 17.98 -6.04
N GLU A 363 -36.59 17.61 -6.44
CA GLU A 363 -37.39 16.60 -5.76
C GLU A 363 -36.72 15.23 -5.78
N ALA A 364 -36.21 14.77 -6.94
CA ALA A 364 -35.48 13.52 -7.06
C ALA A 364 -34.21 13.53 -6.21
N ALA A 365 -33.48 14.66 -6.18
CA ALA A 365 -32.28 14.82 -5.36
C ALA A 365 -32.61 14.77 -3.85
N ALA A 366 -33.71 15.35 -3.40
CA ALA A 366 -34.15 15.30 -2.02
C ALA A 366 -34.57 13.90 -1.60
N LEU A 367 -35.33 13.18 -2.42
CA LEU A 367 -35.69 11.78 -2.23
C LEU A 367 -34.43 10.90 -2.14
N PHE A 368 -33.46 11.14 -3.01
CA PHE A 368 -32.17 10.44 -3.01
C PHE A 368 -31.35 10.74 -1.75
N PHE A 369 -31.31 11.99 -1.31
CA PHE A 369 -30.65 12.37 -0.05
C PHE A 369 -31.28 11.63 1.15
N LEU A 370 -32.62 11.63 1.26
CA LEU A 370 -33.33 10.94 2.34
C LEU A 370 -33.13 9.42 2.28
N ALA A 371 -33.10 8.82 1.10
CA ALA A 371 -32.79 7.41 0.95
C ALA A 371 -31.40 7.07 1.48
N GLN A 372 -30.40 7.91 1.20
CA GLN A 372 -29.05 7.75 1.73
C GLN A 372 -28.99 8.02 3.24
N HIS A 373 -29.72 9.03 3.74
CA HIS A 373 -29.86 9.33 5.16
C HIS A 373 -30.35 8.11 5.92
N TYR A 374 -31.52 7.56 5.55
CA TYR A 374 -32.12 6.41 6.24
C TYR A 374 -31.37 5.09 5.99
N ASN A 375 -30.54 5.00 4.99
CA ASN A 375 -29.64 3.86 4.77
C ASN A 375 -28.35 3.92 5.62
N TYR A 376 -27.97 5.10 6.13
CA TYR A 376 -26.72 5.29 6.87
C TYR A 376 -26.79 4.67 8.27
N TYR A 377 -25.68 4.11 8.77
CA TYR A 377 -25.67 3.33 10.01
C TYR A 377 -26.08 4.12 11.27
N LEU A 378 -25.83 5.45 11.31
CA LEU A 378 -26.22 6.32 12.43
C LEU A 378 -27.70 6.78 12.40
N SER A 379 -28.42 6.55 11.31
CA SER A 379 -29.82 6.96 11.10
C SER A 379 -30.66 5.87 10.46
N ARG A 380 -30.24 4.61 10.61
CA ARG A 380 -30.74 3.49 9.82
C ARG A 380 -32.22 3.17 10.08
N ASP A 381 -32.99 3.33 8.99
CA ASP A 381 -34.34 2.84 8.81
C ASP A 381 -34.48 2.34 7.38
N LEU A 382 -34.25 1.04 7.16
CA LEU A 382 -34.17 0.48 5.83
C LEU A 382 -35.50 0.49 5.08
N ALA A 383 -36.63 0.47 5.81
CA ALA A 383 -37.97 0.56 5.22
C ALA A 383 -38.22 1.95 4.62
N LYS A 384 -37.92 3.02 5.37
CA LYS A 384 -37.98 4.39 4.86
C LYS A 384 -36.99 4.61 3.74
N ALA A 385 -35.75 4.11 3.88
CA ALA A 385 -34.73 4.22 2.83
C ALA A 385 -35.22 3.61 1.52
N MET A 386 -35.86 2.44 1.58
CA MET A 386 -36.42 1.77 0.40
C MET A 386 -37.57 2.58 -0.21
N SER A 387 -38.52 3.07 0.60
CA SER A 387 -39.63 3.90 0.12
C SER A 387 -39.14 5.15 -0.59
N TYR A 388 -38.14 5.86 -0.04
CA TYR A 388 -37.60 7.06 -0.66
C TYR A 388 -36.86 6.78 -1.97
N ILE A 389 -36.08 5.69 -2.03
CA ILE A 389 -35.35 5.36 -3.26
C ILE A 389 -36.29 4.88 -4.37
N GLU A 390 -37.38 4.21 -4.06
CA GLU A 390 -38.39 3.80 -5.04
C GLU A 390 -39.11 5.01 -5.64
N LYS A 391 -39.51 5.97 -4.81
CA LYS A 391 -40.03 7.25 -5.29
C LYS A 391 -39.03 8.03 -6.17
N ALA A 392 -37.75 8.00 -5.83
CA ALA A 392 -36.72 8.62 -6.67
C ALA A 392 -36.60 7.92 -8.03
N LEU A 393 -36.69 6.58 -8.05
CA LEU A 393 -36.67 5.78 -9.30
C LEU A 393 -37.92 5.97 -10.16
N GLU A 394 -39.07 6.29 -9.57
CA GLU A 394 -40.27 6.69 -10.32
C GLU A 394 -40.02 8.00 -11.13
N LYS A 395 -39.27 8.93 -10.55
CA LYS A 395 -38.87 10.19 -11.20
C LYS A 395 -37.79 10.00 -12.28
N ASP A 396 -36.78 9.18 -12.01
CA ASP A 396 -35.70 8.87 -12.95
C ASP A 396 -35.37 7.37 -12.95
N PRO A 397 -36.09 6.56 -13.74
CA PRO A 397 -35.88 5.12 -13.81
C PRO A 397 -34.52 4.69 -14.40
N LYS A 398 -33.79 5.62 -15.05
CA LYS A 398 -32.50 5.35 -15.68
C LYS A 398 -31.31 5.84 -14.87
N SER A 399 -31.53 6.39 -13.68
CA SER A 399 -30.45 6.86 -12.81
C SER A 399 -29.62 5.70 -12.28
N VAL A 400 -28.35 5.66 -12.66
CA VAL A 400 -27.37 4.69 -12.16
C VAL A 400 -27.19 4.82 -10.64
N ASP A 401 -27.11 6.06 -10.13
CA ASP A 401 -26.91 6.33 -8.70
C ASP A 401 -28.07 5.83 -7.83
N PHE A 402 -29.31 5.95 -8.34
CA PHE A 402 -30.49 5.49 -7.61
C PHE A 402 -30.52 3.96 -7.53
N HIS A 403 -30.27 3.27 -8.65
CA HIS A 403 -30.16 1.82 -8.66
C HIS A 403 -29.00 1.31 -7.76
N MET A 404 -27.84 1.98 -7.81
CA MET A 404 -26.75 1.65 -6.89
C MET A 404 -27.12 1.80 -5.43
N THR A 405 -27.90 2.82 -5.09
CA THR A 405 -28.33 3.06 -3.72
C THR A 405 -29.38 2.05 -3.30
N LYS A 406 -30.33 1.68 -4.17
CA LYS A 406 -31.29 0.61 -3.95
C LYS A 406 -30.56 -0.72 -3.67
N ALA A 407 -29.57 -1.06 -4.48
CA ALA A 407 -28.74 -2.25 -4.25
C ALA A 407 -28.01 -2.20 -2.89
N ARG A 408 -27.53 -1.02 -2.48
CA ARG A 408 -26.90 -0.83 -1.17
C ARG A 408 -27.86 -1.02 0.00
N ILE A 409 -29.11 -0.55 -0.13
CA ILE A 409 -30.17 -0.75 0.87
C ILE A 409 -30.49 -2.24 0.98
N LEU A 410 -30.72 -2.94 -0.12
CA LEU A 410 -30.96 -4.39 -0.15
C LEU A 410 -29.81 -5.18 0.49
N LYS A 411 -28.57 -4.80 0.21
CA LYS A 411 -27.40 -5.40 0.87
C LYS A 411 -27.47 -5.24 2.40
N HIS A 412 -27.84 -4.06 2.88
CA HIS A 412 -27.95 -3.80 4.32
C HIS A 412 -29.16 -4.50 4.96
N SER A 413 -30.20 -4.84 4.17
CA SER A 413 -31.32 -5.68 4.59
C SER A 413 -30.99 -7.19 4.59
N GLY A 414 -29.77 -7.57 4.16
CA GLY A 414 -29.36 -8.99 4.08
C GLY A 414 -29.75 -9.68 2.78
N GLU A 415 -30.42 -8.99 1.85
CA GLU A 415 -30.88 -9.55 0.58
C GLU A 415 -29.75 -9.46 -0.49
N THR A 416 -28.70 -10.23 -0.29
CA THR A 416 -27.48 -10.15 -1.12
C THR A 416 -27.73 -10.49 -2.59
N GLN A 417 -28.61 -11.47 -2.86
CA GLN A 417 -28.99 -11.88 -4.21
C GLN A 417 -29.65 -10.72 -4.97
N LYS A 418 -30.72 -10.14 -4.40
CA LYS A 418 -31.42 -9.01 -5.01
C LYS A 418 -30.52 -7.78 -5.16
N ALA A 419 -29.67 -7.54 -4.16
CA ALA A 419 -28.68 -6.45 -4.21
C ALA A 419 -27.72 -6.59 -5.39
N MET A 420 -27.24 -7.82 -5.65
CA MET A 420 -26.39 -8.12 -6.80
C MET A 420 -27.14 -7.89 -8.13
N GLU A 421 -28.38 -8.36 -8.25
CA GLU A 421 -29.19 -8.21 -9.47
C GLU A 421 -29.46 -6.74 -9.79
N ILE A 422 -29.85 -5.94 -8.80
CA ILE A 422 -30.06 -4.50 -8.97
C ILE A 422 -28.76 -3.77 -9.32
N MET A 423 -27.63 -4.17 -8.72
CA MET A 423 -26.34 -3.58 -9.06
C MET A 423 -25.90 -3.94 -10.49
N ASP A 424 -26.19 -5.15 -10.98
CA ASP A 424 -25.93 -5.54 -12.38
C ASP A 424 -26.86 -4.80 -13.35
N MET A 425 -28.11 -4.52 -12.94
CA MET A 425 -29.02 -3.67 -13.71
C MET A 425 -28.47 -2.25 -13.83
N ALA A 426 -28.01 -1.65 -12.72
CA ALA A 426 -27.35 -0.34 -12.74
C ALA A 426 -26.16 -0.31 -13.71
N ARG A 427 -25.32 -1.36 -13.70
CA ARG A 427 -24.19 -1.50 -14.64
C ARG A 427 -24.63 -1.52 -16.10
N LYS A 428 -25.76 -2.15 -16.40
CA LYS A 428 -26.29 -2.23 -17.79
C LYS A 428 -26.79 -0.89 -18.31
N LEU A 429 -27.08 0.07 -17.43
CA LEU A 429 -27.46 1.43 -17.82
C LEU A 429 -26.27 2.26 -18.33
N ASP A 430 -25.07 1.97 -17.84
CA ASP A 430 -23.81 2.57 -18.32
C ASP A 430 -22.69 1.53 -18.43
N LEU A 431 -22.55 0.95 -19.62
CA LEU A 431 -21.53 -0.07 -19.90
C LEU A 431 -20.12 0.49 -20.07
N LYS A 432 -19.97 1.82 -20.15
CA LYS A 432 -18.66 2.47 -20.33
C LYS A 432 -18.03 2.90 -18.99
N ASP A 433 -18.83 2.99 -17.95
CA ASP A 433 -18.31 3.36 -16.63
C ASP A 433 -17.65 2.19 -15.91
N ARG A 434 -16.33 2.32 -15.72
CA ARG A 434 -15.52 1.34 -14.97
C ARG A 434 -15.94 1.25 -13.50
N TYR A 435 -16.40 2.36 -12.89
CA TYR A 435 -16.76 2.39 -11.48
C TYR A 435 -17.95 1.48 -11.20
N ILE A 436 -19.06 1.64 -11.93
CA ILE A 436 -20.24 0.80 -11.74
C ILE A 436 -19.96 -0.66 -12.10
N ASN A 437 -19.14 -0.91 -13.13
CA ASN A 437 -18.70 -2.26 -13.49
C ASN A 437 -17.95 -2.93 -12.32
N SER A 438 -17.02 -2.23 -11.69
CA SER A 438 -16.29 -2.72 -10.51
C SER A 438 -17.23 -2.93 -9.32
N LYS A 439 -18.23 -2.07 -9.12
CA LYS A 439 -19.24 -2.25 -8.08
C LYS A 439 -20.10 -3.49 -8.33
N ALA A 440 -20.52 -3.74 -9.56
CA ALA A 440 -21.28 -4.94 -9.90
C ALA A 440 -20.47 -6.21 -9.62
N ALA A 441 -19.21 -6.26 -10.06
CA ALA A 441 -18.32 -7.38 -9.78
C ALA A 441 -18.16 -7.60 -8.25
N LYS A 442 -18.02 -6.53 -7.47
CA LYS A 442 -17.92 -6.61 -6.00
C LYS A 442 -19.18 -7.19 -5.36
N TYR A 443 -20.37 -6.85 -5.86
CA TYR A 443 -21.63 -7.43 -5.36
C TYR A 443 -21.80 -8.89 -5.75
N GLN A 444 -21.33 -9.27 -6.94
CA GLN A 444 -21.27 -10.67 -7.39
C GLN A 444 -20.36 -11.50 -6.48
N LEU A 445 -19.16 -11.00 -6.13
CA LEU A 445 -18.25 -11.65 -5.18
C LEU A 445 -18.88 -11.79 -3.79
N ARG A 446 -19.57 -10.77 -3.29
CA ARG A 446 -20.27 -10.83 -1.99
C ARG A 446 -21.43 -11.81 -1.98
N ASN A 447 -21.97 -12.14 -3.17
CA ASN A 447 -22.95 -13.20 -3.37
C ASN A 447 -22.30 -14.56 -3.75
N ASN A 448 -20.97 -14.67 -3.65
CA ASN A 448 -20.17 -15.87 -3.93
C ASN A 448 -20.22 -16.33 -5.40
N GLU A 449 -20.46 -15.43 -6.34
CA GLU A 449 -20.49 -15.68 -7.79
C GLU A 449 -19.15 -15.31 -8.45
N ASN A 450 -18.05 -15.96 -8.06
CA ASN A 450 -16.69 -15.64 -8.53
C ASN A 450 -16.56 -15.70 -10.06
N ASP A 451 -17.14 -16.73 -10.71
CA ASP A 451 -17.08 -16.91 -12.18
C ASP A 451 -17.82 -15.79 -12.94
N ARG A 452 -18.89 -15.26 -12.37
CA ARG A 452 -19.60 -14.13 -12.94
C ARG A 452 -18.83 -12.82 -12.71
N ALA A 453 -18.27 -12.65 -11.54
CA ALA A 453 -17.49 -11.47 -11.19
C ALA A 453 -16.27 -11.29 -12.08
N ILE A 454 -15.51 -12.39 -12.33
CA ILE A 454 -14.33 -12.31 -13.21
C ILE A 454 -14.70 -11.97 -14.66
N LYS A 455 -15.85 -12.46 -15.17
CA LYS A 455 -16.36 -12.08 -16.48
C LYS A 455 -16.77 -10.61 -16.52
N THR A 456 -17.41 -10.11 -15.46
CA THR A 456 -17.87 -8.71 -15.37
C THR A 456 -16.67 -7.76 -15.34
N VAL A 457 -15.70 -7.99 -14.48
CA VAL A 457 -14.50 -7.13 -14.37
C VAL A 457 -13.62 -7.26 -15.61
N GLY A 458 -13.65 -8.41 -16.26
CA GLY A 458 -12.92 -8.71 -17.49
C GLY A 458 -13.29 -7.81 -18.68
N LEU A 459 -14.44 -7.15 -18.64
CA LEU A 459 -14.83 -6.17 -19.67
C LEU A 459 -13.89 -4.94 -19.71
N PHE A 460 -13.14 -4.70 -18.64
CA PHE A 460 -12.18 -3.60 -18.51
C PHE A 460 -10.73 -4.07 -18.37
N THR A 461 -10.46 -5.34 -18.70
CA THR A 461 -9.12 -5.92 -18.79
C THR A 461 -8.68 -6.04 -20.24
N ARG A 462 -7.39 -6.25 -20.48
CA ARG A 462 -6.85 -6.47 -21.82
C ARG A 462 -7.32 -7.84 -22.34
N ALA A 463 -7.91 -7.85 -23.54
CA ALA A 463 -8.50 -9.04 -24.14
C ALA A 463 -7.46 -10.11 -24.54
N ASP A 464 -6.22 -9.69 -24.82
CA ASP A 464 -5.10 -10.51 -25.31
C ASP A 464 -4.15 -10.96 -24.19
N THR A 465 -4.48 -10.69 -22.93
CA THR A 465 -3.63 -11.12 -21.80
C THR A 465 -3.61 -12.64 -21.68
N VAL A 466 -2.42 -13.21 -21.72
CA VAL A 466 -2.19 -14.64 -21.45
C VAL A 466 -2.58 -14.94 -20.01
N GLY A 467 -3.46 -15.93 -19.81
CA GLY A 467 -4.06 -16.24 -18.51
C GLY A 467 -5.39 -15.55 -18.23
N GLY A 468 -5.86 -14.72 -19.17
CA GLY A 468 -7.18 -14.08 -19.13
C GLY A 468 -7.30 -12.93 -18.13
N PRO A 469 -8.54 -12.52 -17.78
CA PRO A 469 -8.79 -11.34 -16.94
C PRO A 469 -8.10 -11.36 -15.58
N LEU A 470 -7.99 -12.52 -14.95
CA LEU A 470 -7.33 -12.64 -13.65
C LEU A 470 -5.83 -12.31 -13.72
N ALA A 471 -5.16 -12.76 -14.77
CA ALA A 471 -3.75 -12.47 -14.97
C ALA A 471 -3.52 -10.96 -15.19
N ASP A 472 -4.40 -10.30 -15.94
CA ASP A 472 -4.36 -8.86 -16.11
C ASP A 472 -4.63 -8.09 -14.81
N LEU A 473 -5.56 -8.56 -13.98
CA LEU A 473 -5.83 -7.98 -12.67
C LEU A 473 -4.64 -8.12 -11.71
N LEU A 474 -3.89 -9.22 -11.79
CA LEU A 474 -2.65 -9.42 -11.05
C LEU A 474 -1.55 -8.46 -11.55
N ASP A 475 -1.38 -8.34 -12.87
CA ASP A 475 -0.43 -7.39 -13.48
C ASP A 475 -0.79 -5.91 -13.14
N MET A 476 -2.07 -5.58 -13.08
CA MET A 476 -2.57 -4.26 -12.64
C MET A 476 -2.57 -4.07 -11.13
N GLN A 477 -2.14 -5.05 -10.35
CA GLN A 477 -2.13 -5.01 -8.87
C GLN A 477 -3.49 -4.63 -8.27
N CYS A 478 -4.55 -5.26 -8.77
CA CYS A 478 -5.94 -4.94 -8.41
C CYS A 478 -6.32 -5.55 -7.04
N VAL A 479 -5.75 -4.98 -5.97
CA VAL A 479 -5.84 -5.51 -4.59
C VAL A 479 -7.27 -5.68 -4.11
N TRP A 480 -8.17 -4.72 -4.40
CA TRP A 480 -9.55 -4.81 -3.96
C TRP A 480 -10.28 -6.04 -4.52
N TYR A 481 -10.02 -6.40 -5.79
CA TYR A 481 -10.63 -7.57 -6.41
C TYR A 481 -10.10 -8.85 -5.78
N LEU A 482 -8.77 -8.96 -5.67
CA LEU A 482 -8.12 -10.14 -5.09
C LEU A 482 -8.60 -10.40 -3.65
N THR A 483 -8.76 -9.36 -2.84
CA THR A 483 -9.25 -9.49 -1.46
C THR A 483 -10.71 -9.99 -1.44
N GLU A 484 -11.62 -9.35 -2.18
CA GLU A 484 -13.04 -9.75 -2.21
C GLU A 484 -13.22 -11.15 -2.84
N ASP A 485 -12.39 -11.52 -3.85
CA ASP A 485 -12.41 -12.85 -4.49
C ASP A 485 -11.92 -13.94 -3.52
N GLY A 486 -10.85 -13.65 -2.76
CA GLY A 486 -10.34 -14.54 -1.71
C GLY A 486 -11.37 -14.76 -0.60
N GLU A 487 -12.01 -13.71 -0.11
CA GLU A 487 -13.08 -13.81 0.89
C GLU A 487 -14.30 -14.60 0.37
N ALA A 488 -14.65 -14.42 -0.91
CA ALA A 488 -15.74 -15.19 -1.51
C ALA A 488 -15.41 -16.70 -1.54
N TYR A 489 -14.19 -17.06 -1.90
CA TYR A 489 -13.73 -18.46 -1.86
C TYR A 489 -13.67 -19.00 -0.42
N ALA A 490 -13.23 -18.19 0.55
CA ALA A 490 -13.22 -18.58 1.96
C ALA A 490 -14.62 -18.91 2.46
N ARG A 491 -15.62 -18.06 2.15
CA ARG A 491 -17.05 -18.30 2.52
C ARG A 491 -17.60 -19.59 1.89
N GLN A 492 -17.10 -19.98 0.72
CA GLN A 492 -17.48 -21.22 0.04
C GLN A 492 -16.69 -22.45 0.52
N GLY A 493 -15.78 -22.27 1.47
CA GLY A 493 -14.92 -23.35 1.97
C GLY A 493 -13.77 -23.74 1.03
N ASN A 494 -13.55 -23.00 -0.06
CA ASN A 494 -12.43 -23.24 -0.98
C ASN A 494 -11.16 -22.56 -0.45
N ILE A 495 -10.56 -23.18 0.57
CA ILE A 495 -9.40 -22.65 1.29
C ILE A 495 -8.21 -22.43 0.35
N GLY A 496 -7.97 -23.33 -0.62
CA GLY A 496 -6.83 -23.25 -1.53
C GLY A 496 -6.85 -21.97 -2.38
N LEU A 497 -7.97 -21.70 -3.05
CA LEU A 497 -8.12 -20.50 -3.87
C LEU A 497 -8.15 -19.23 -3.01
N ALA A 498 -8.78 -19.27 -1.82
CA ALA A 498 -8.77 -18.14 -0.89
C ALA A 498 -7.35 -17.76 -0.48
N LEU A 499 -6.57 -18.70 0.01
CA LEU A 499 -5.17 -18.48 0.40
C LEU A 499 -4.33 -17.96 -0.78
N LYS A 500 -4.55 -18.52 -1.97
CA LYS A 500 -3.85 -18.08 -3.19
C LYS A 500 -4.08 -16.60 -3.48
N ARG A 501 -5.30 -16.09 -3.28
CA ARG A 501 -5.62 -14.66 -3.44
C ARG A 501 -4.95 -13.80 -2.38
N PHE A 502 -4.97 -14.23 -1.12
CA PHE A 502 -4.33 -13.49 -0.03
C PHE A 502 -2.80 -13.47 -0.16
N HIS A 503 -2.18 -14.57 -0.58
CA HIS A 503 -0.76 -14.58 -0.94
C HIS A 503 -0.45 -13.67 -2.12
N ALA A 504 -1.32 -13.59 -3.12
CA ALA A 504 -1.14 -12.66 -4.23
C ALA A 504 -1.19 -11.20 -3.76
N VAL A 505 -2.08 -10.85 -2.81
CA VAL A 505 -2.10 -9.53 -2.20
C VAL A 505 -0.78 -9.25 -1.46
N ALA A 506 -0.32 -10.16 -0.60
CA ALA A 506 0.94 -9.99 0.13
C ALA A 506 2.11 -9.79 -0.84
N ASN A 507 2.18 -10.58 -1.92
CA ASN A 507 3.21 -10.46 -2.94
C ASN A 507 3.20 -9.11 -3.66
N ILE A 508 2.02 -8.49 -3.88
CA ILE A 508 1.94 -7.12 -4.43
C ILE A 508 2.65 -6.13 -3.52
N PHE A 509 2.46 -6.21 -2.20
CA PHE A 509 3.16 -5.36 -1.24
C PHE A 509 4.67 -5.64 -1.19
N ASP A 510 5.09 -6.89 -1.40
CA ASP A 510 6.50 -7.24 -1.54
C ASP A 510 7.10 -6.63 -2.82
N VAL A 511 6.38 -6.66 -3.95
CA VAL A 511 6.78 -6.02 -5.21
C VAL A 511 6.91 -4.51 -5.03
N TRP A 512 5.96 -3.84 -4.36
CA TRP A 512 6.07 -2.41 -4.08
C TRP A 512 7.32 -2.06 -3.27
N GLN A 513 7.70 -2.91 -2.32
CA GLN A 513 8.93 -2.73 -1.57
C GLN A 513 10.19 -2.95 -2.43
N GLU A 514 10.13 -3.85 -3.41
CA GLU A 514 11.23 -4.10 -4.36
C GLU A 514 11.37 -2.98 -5.39
N ASP A 515 10.27 -2.40 -5.85
CA ASP A 515 10.25 -1.31 -6.84
C ASP A 515 11.01 -0.06 -6.38
N GLN A 516 11.24 0.11 -5.05
CA GLN A 516 12.08 1.17 -4.51
C GLN A 516 13.50 1.18 -5.13
N PHE A 517 14.05 0.01 -5.46
CA PHE A 517 15.39 -0.07 -6.03
C PHE A 517 15.55 0.80 -7.28
N ASP A 518 14.53 0.87 -8.12
CA ASP A 518 14.55 1.72 -9.31
C ASP A 518 14.47 3.20 -8.94
N PHE A 519 13.68 3.55 -7.93
CA PHE A 519 13.52 4.93 -7.47
C PHE A 519 14.77 5.47 -6.76
N HIS A 520 15.56 4.64 -6.09
CA HIS A 520 16.82 5.07 -5.46
C HIS A 520 17.83 5.68 -6.45
N THR A 521 17.76 5.29 -7.71
CA THR A 521 18.62 5.86 -8.76
C THR A 521 17.90 6.87 -9.64
N PHE A 522 16.64 6.58 -10.00
CA PHE A 522 15.85 7.42 -10.89
C PHE A 522 15.59 8.81 -10.29
N SER A 523 15.09 8.87 -9.05
CA SER A 523 14.71 10.12 -8.40
C SER A 523 15.92 11.05 -8.23
N LEU A 524 17.06 10.52 -7.82
CA LEU A 524 18.31 11.30 -7.70
C LEU A 524 18.78 11.82 -9.05
N ARG A 525 18.71 11.00 -10.10
CA ARG A 525 19.12 11.39 -11.46
C ARG A 525 18.20 12.47 -12.04
N LYS A 526 16.92 12.43 -11.70
CA LYS A 526 15.90 13.40 -12.17
C LYS A 526 15.69 14.58 -11.23
N GLY A 527 16.45 14.66 -10.15
CA GLY A 527 16.36 15.75 -9.19
C GLY A 527 15.02 15.84 -8.47
N GLN A 528 14.28 14.73 -8.35
CA GLN A 528 13.00 14.66 -7.63
C GLN A 528 13.25 14.42 -6.13
N ILE A 529 13.79 15.39 -5.43
CA ILE A 529 14.38 15.21 -4.10
C ILE A 529 13.31 15.08 -3.02
N ARG A 530 12.40 16.08 -2.89
CA ARG A 530 11.35 16.08 -1.86
C ARG A 530 10.42 14.89 -2.00
N ALA A 531 9.95 14.62 -3.22
CA ALA A 531 9.11 13.47 -3.52
C ALA A 531 9.81 12.12 -3.21
N TYR A 532 11.13 12.05 -3.41
CA TYR A 532 11.90 10.85 -3.05
C TYR A 532 12.00 10.67 -1.53
N VAL A 533 12.23 11.75 -0.78
CA VAL A 533 12.25 11.69 0.69
C VAL A 533 10.89 11.26 1.24
N GLU A 534 9.80 11.85 0.75
CA GLU A 534 8.43 11.47 1.12
C GLU A 534 8.12 10.02 0.77
N MET A 535 8.54 9.55 -0.41
CA MET A 535 8.35 8.16 -0.85
C MET A 535 9.06 7.18 0.10
N ILE A 536 10.30 7.44 0.51
CA ILE A 536 11.03 6.57 1.44
C ILE A 536 10.33 6.53 2.81
N GLN A 537 9.86 7.66 3.31
CA GLN A 537 9.10 7.73 4.57
C GLN A 537 7.76 6.98 4.46
N TRP A 538 7.04 7.13 3.34
CA TRP A 538 5.81 6.39 3.09
C TRP A 538 6.04 4.87 2.99
N GLU A 539 7.12 4.48 2.36
CA GLU A 539 7.46 3.07 2.13
C GLU A 539 7.73 2.32 3.45
N ASP A 540 8.27 3.01 4.46
CA ASP A 540 8.45 2.45 5.80
C ASP A 540 7.11 2.04 6.44
N HIS A 541 5.99 2.59 5.94
CA HIS A 541 4.62 2.36 6.40
C HIS A 541 3.71 1.69 5.35
N VAL A 542 4.25 1.18 4.25
CA VAL A 542 3.44 0.63 3.15
C VAL A 542 2.50 -0.49 3.58
N ARG A 543 2.92 -1.32 4.54
CA ARG A 543 2.11 -2.42 5.09
C ARG A 543 1.09 -1.99 6.16
N ASP A 544 1.05 -0.70 6.55
CA ASP A 544 -0.04 -0.14 7.37
C ASP A 544 -1.35 -0.03 6.56
N HIS A 545 -1.27 -0.24 5.26
CA HIS A 545 -2.42 -0.09 4.36
C HIS A 545 -3.55 -1.06 4.71
N PRO A 546 -4.82 -0.59 4.81
CA PRO A 546 -5.96 -1.41 5.23
C PRO A 546 -6.19 -2.68 4.40
N PHE A 547 -5.88 -2.67 3.11
CA PHE A 547 -6.00 -3.87 2.27
C PHE A 547 -4.97 -4.94 2.62
N TYR A 548 -3.74 -4.55 3.02
CA TYR A 548 -2.77 -5.54 3.53
C TYR A 548 -3.26 -6.18 4.81
N SER A 549 -3.67 -5.36 5.79
CA SER A 549 -4.18 -5.85 7.09
C SER A 549 -5.37 -6.79 6.91
N ARG A 550 -6.33 -6.44 6.04
CA ARG A 550 -7.51 -7.26 5.76
C ARG A 550 -7.13 -8.62 5.19
N ALA A 551 -6.32 -8.66 4.12
CA ALA A 551 -5.89 -9.92 3.51
C ALA A 551 -5.02 -10.76 4.44
N ALA A 552 -4.15 -10.14 5.25
CA ALA A 552 -3.31 -10.83 6.22
C ALA A 552 -4.15 -11.46 7.34
N LEU A 553 -5.11 -10.74 7.91
CA LEU A 553 -6.01 -11.25 8.95
C LEU A 553 -6.85 -12.43 8.43
N ASP A 554 -7.38 -12.33 7.21
CA ASP A 554 -8.15 -13.41 6.58
C ASP A 554 -7.27 -14.66 6.35
N ALA A 555 -6.06 -14.49 5.83
CA ALA A 555 -5.11 -15.60 5.66
C ALA A 555 -4.73 -16.26 6.99
N ILE A 556 -4.42 -15.46 8.02
CA ILE A 556 -4.10 -15.95 9.36
C ILE A 556 -5.27 -16.75 9.93
N SER A 557 -6.51 -16.24 9.78
CA SER A 557 -7.72 -16.93 10.27
C SER A 557 -7.88 -18.31 9.61
N LEU A 558 -7.69 -18.42 8.29
CA LEU A 558 -7.75 -19.69 7.58
C LEU A 558 -6.66 -20.67 8.02
N TYR A 559 -5.43 -20.22 8.19
CA TYR A 559 -4.34 -21.07 8.68
C TYR A 559 -4.54 -21.54 10.13
N VAL A 560 -5.10 -20.69 10.99
CA VAL A 560 -5.48 -21.06 12.37
C VAL A 560 -6.57 -22.14 12.33
N GLU A 561 -7.61 -21.98 11.50
CA GLU A 561 -8.67 -22.98 11.33
C GLU A 561 -8.11 -24.32 10.82
N MET A 562 -7.18 -24.29 9.86
CA MET A 562 -6.50 -25.49 9.37
C MET A 562 -5.71 -26.21 10.47
N ALA A 563 -5.00 -25.44 11.32
CA ALA A 563 -4.25 -26.00 12.45
C ALA A 563 -5.18 -26.65 13.48
N ASP A 564 -6.30 -26.02 13.81
CA ASP A 564 -7.30 -26.54 14.74
C ASP A 564 -7.94 -27.82 14.20
N LYS A 565 -8.32 -27.87 12.92
CA LYS A 565 -8.84 -29.07 12.26
C LYS A 565 -7.82 -30.23 12.26
N ALA A 566 -6.54 -29.93 12.08
CA ALA A 566 -5.49 -30.94 12.14
C ALA A 566 -5.29 -31.49 13.55
N SER A 567 -5.36 -30.64 14.57
CA SER A 567 -5.26 -31.03 15.98
C SER A 567 -6.43 -31.93 16.40
N THR A 568 -7.67 -31.55 16.05
CA THR A 568 -8.88 -32.34 16.34
C THR A 568 -8.84 -33.72 15.69
N LYS A 569 -8.34 -33.83 14.45
CA LYS A 569 -8.17 -35.12 13.77
C LYS A 569 -7.13 -36.02 14.46
N ARG A 570 -6.08 -35.46 15.07
CA ARG A 570 -5.08 -36.22 15.83
C ARG A 570 -5.67 -36.75 17.15
N VAL A 571 -6.46 -35.95 17.84
CA VAL A 571 -7.12 -36.34 19.12
C VAL A 571 -8.16 -37.43 18.87
N ASN A 572 -9.07 -37.29 17.89
CA ASN A 572 -10.09 -38.24 17.58
C ASN A 572 -9.56 -39.55 16.93
N GLY A 573 -8.40 -39.50 16.31
CA GLY A 573 -7.71 -40.72 15.78
C GLY A 573 -7.01 -41.53 16.87
N ALA A 574 -6.82 -40.98 18.06
CA ALA A 574 -6.25 -41.64 19.24
C ALA A 574 -7.32 -42.32 20.12
N THR A 575 -8.61 -41.96 19.98
CA THR A 575 -9.75 -42.55 20.69
C THR A 575 -10.58 -43.37 19.69
N GLY A 576 -10.25 -44.64 19.57
CA GLY A 576 -10.95 -45.81 18.99
C GLY A 576 -12.19 -45.60 18.11
N GLU A 577 -12.02 -45.24 16.83
CA GLU A 577 -13.05 -45.46 15.81
C GLU A 577 -12.90 -46.91 15.24
N ASN A 578 -14.03 -47.59 15.02
CA ASN A 578 -14.09 -48.92 14.44
C ASN A 578 -13.35 -48.94 13.08
N GLY A 579 -12.53 -50.00 12.84
CA GLY A 579 -11.60 -50.09 11.73
C GLY A 579 -12.20 -49.95 10.33
N ASP A 580 -13.49 -50.30 10.13
CA ASP A 580 -14.17 -50.21 8.83
C ASP A 580 -14.56 -48.75 8.45
N ASP A 581 -14.94 -47.91 9.39
CA ASP A 581 -15.25 -46.50 9.13
C ASP A 581 -14.00 -45.68 8.82
N VAL A 582 -12.87 -46.00 9.45
CA VAL A 582 -11.57 -45.39 9.16
C VAL A 582 -11.07 -45.78 7.76
N LEU A 583 -11.30 -46.99 7.32
CA LEU A 583 -10.97 -47.48 5.98
C LEU A 583 -11.85 -46.85 4.89
N ALA A 584 -13.14 -46.64 5.15
CA ALA A 584 -14.07 -45.97 4.26
C ALA A 584 -13.73 -44.49 4.11
N LYS A 585 -13.46 -43.77 5.23
CA LYS A 585 -13.02 -42.37 5.26
C LYS A 585 -11.67 -42.20 4.58
N LYS A 586 -10.68 -43.10 4.78
CA LYS A 586 -9.39 -43.08 4.08
C LYS A 586 -9.53 -43.35 2.57
N LYS A 587 -10.41 -44.25 2.15
CA LYS A 587 -10.70 -44.49 0.73
C LYS A 587 -11.39 -43.29 0.07
N ALA A 588 -12.37 -42.67 0.73
CA ALA A 588 -13.03 -41.46 0.26
C ALA A 588 -12.06 -40.27 0.14
N ALA A 589 -11.22 -40.06 1.16
CA ALA A 589 -10.18 -39.01 1.16
C ALA A 589 -9.12 -39.24 0.05
N LYS A 590 -8.73 -40.52 -0.19
CA LYS A 590 -7.79 -40.88 -1.27
C LYS A 590 -8.41 -40.68 -2.65
N LYS A 591 -9.73 -40.96 -2.79
CA LYS A 591 -10.48 -40.73 -4.03
C LYS A 591 -10.63 -39.23 -4.32
N ALA A 592 -11.01 -38.44 -3.31
CA ALA A 592 -11.10 -36.96 -3.41
C ALA A 592 -9.75 -36.34 -3.74
N LYS A 593 -8.65 -36.79 -3.11
CA LYS A 593 -7.29 -36.34 -3.42
C LYS A 593 -6.88 -36.67 -4.86
N LYS A 594 -7.25 -37.83 -5.36
CA LYS A 594 -6.94 -38.27 -6.74
C LYS A 594 -7.75 -37.47 -7.77
N GLU A 595 -8.99 -37.13 -7.44
CA GLU A 595 -9.87 -36.31 -8.28
C GLU A 595 -9.40 -34.83 -8.32
N LEU A 596 -9.01 -34.29 -7.19
CA LEU A 596 -8.36 -32.96 -7.10
C LEU A 596 -7.07 -32.91 -7.91
N GLN A 597 -6.19 -33.91 -7.79
CA GLN A 597 -4.96 -33.99 -8.60
C GLN A 597 -5.23 -34.11 -10.09
N ARG A 598 -6.33 -34.74 -10.48
CA ARG A 598 -6.76 -34.82 -11.87
C ARG A 598 -7.24 -33.46 -12.37
N LEU A 599 -8.06 -32.75 -11.58
CA LEU A 599 -8.52 -31.42 -11.90
C LEU A 599 -7.34 -30.42 -12.00
N GLU A 600 -6.34 -30.56 -11.15
CA GLU A 600 -5.11 -29.78 -11.20
C GLU A 600 -4.30 -30.04 -12.47
N ARG A 601 -4.12 -31.31 -12.86
CA ARG A 601 -3.46 -31.65 -14.12
C ARG A 601 -4.23 -31.13 -15.32
N ASP A 602 -5.57 -31.27 -15.33
CA ASP A 602 -6.43 -30.72 -16.37
C ASP A 602 -6.36 -29.20 -16.46
N ALA A 603 -6.22 -28.50 -15.32
CA ALA A 603 -6.05 -27.04 -15.25
C ALA A 603 -4.68 -26.62 -15.79
N ILE A 604 -3.61 -27.32 -15.42
CA ILE A 604 -2.24 -27.09 -15.94
C ILE A 604 -2.19 -27.36 -17.45
N GLU A 605 -2.81 -28.44 -17.91
CA GLU A 605 -2.85 -28.81 -19.34
C GLU A 605 -3.66 -27.81 -20.17
N LYS A 606 -4.77 -27.30 -19.63
CA LYS A 606 -5.56 -26.22 -20.26
C LYS A 606 -4.79 -24.90 -20.34
N GLN A 607 -3.98 -24.58 -19.33
CA GLN A 607 -3.07 -23.44 -19.35
C GLN A 607 -1.97 -23.63 -20.41
N ALA A 608 -1.36 -24.80 -20.48
CA ALA A 608 -0.31 -25.14 -21.45
C ALA A 608 -0.82 -25.12 -22.91
N LYS A 609 -2.06 -25.57 -23.16
CA LYS A 609 -2.69 -25.54 -24.49
C LYS A 609 -3.09 -24.16 -24.98
N LYS A 610 -3.28 -23.19 -24.08
CA LYS A 610 -3.57 -21.80 -24.45
C LYS A 610 -2.32 -20.99 -24.85
N ASP A 611 -1.11 -21.56 -24.67
CA ASP A 611 0.17 -20.88 -24.86
C ASP A 611 1.18 -21.64 -25.74
N PRO A 612 0.88 -21.99 -27.01
CA PRO A 612 1.89 -22.72 -27.79
C PRO A 612 3.02 -21.85 -28.35
N ASN A 613 2.94 -20.51 -28.44
CA ASN A 613 3.97 -19.71 -29.13
C ASN A 613 3.85 -18.18 -29.04
N LYS A 614 3.74 -17.58 -27.87
CA LYS A 614 3.92 -16.13 -27.76
C LYS A 614 5.02 -15.77 -26.75
N SER A 615 6.25 -15.62 -27.26
CA SER A 615 7.28 -14.86 -26.59
C SER A 615 6.81 -13.40 -26.48
N THR A 616 6.60 -12.91 -25.25
CA THR A 616 6.40 -11.49 -25.01
C THR A 616 7.67 -10.73 -25.40
N LEU A 617 7.50 -9.50 -25.90
CA LEU A 617 8.59 -8.57 -26.28
C LEU A 617 9.63 -8.32 -25.18
N SER A 618 9.40 -8.76 -23.94
CA SER A 618 10.30 -8.62 -22.79
C SER A 618 11.25 -9.81 -22.55
N GLY A 619 11.17 -10.89 -23.32
CA GLY A 619 12.14 -12.02 -23.24
C GLY A 619 12.10 -12.85 -21.95
N GLU A 620 11.25 -12.54 -20.99
CA GLU A 620 11.05 -13.33 -19.76
C GLU A 620 9.91 -14.32 -19.95
N ALA A 621 10.21 -15.61 -19.91
CA ALA A 621 9.19 -16.64 -19.85
C ALA A 621 8.43 -16.49 -18.52
N LYS A 622 7.14 -16.12 -18.55
CA LYS A 622 6.30 -16.15 -17.34
C LYS A 622 6.37 -17.55 -16.75
N LYS A 623 6.77 -17.66 -15.48
CA LYS A 623 6.78 -18.93 -14.76
C LYS A 623 5.37 -19.51 -14.79
N GLN A 624 5.25 -20.75 -15.25
CA GLN A 624 3.99 -21.49 -15.21
C GLN A 624 3.55 -21.62 -13.75
N ASP A 625 2.27 -21.35 -13.48
CA ASP A 625 1.69 -21.51 -12.14
C ASP A 625 1.61 -23.01 -11.80
N ASP A 626 2.40 -23.46 -10.85
CA ASP A 626 2.53 -24.85 -10.45
C ASP A 626 1.51 -25.28 -9.36
N ASP A 627 0.63 -24.36 -8.94
CA ASP A 627 -0.45 -24.61 -7.98
C ASP A 627 -1.71 -23.80 -8.35
N PRO A 628 -2.33 -24.03 -9.53
CA PRO A 628 -3.43 -23.21 -10.03
C PRO A 628 -4.66 -23.21 -9.12
N LEU A 629 -4.88 -24.26 -8.33
CA LEU A 629 -6.00 -24.40 -7.40
C LEU A 629 -5.64 -24.13 -5.94
N GLY A 630 -4.39 -23.80 -5.62
CA GLY A 630 -3.93 -23.56 -4.25
C GLY A 630 -3.89 -24.81 -3.37
N LEU A 631 -3.77 -26.00 -3.97
CA LEU A 631 -3.80 -27.26 -3.22
C LEU A 631 -2.57 -27.45 -2.34
N LYS A 632 -1.41 -26.94 -2.76
CA LYS A 632 -0.18 -26.97 -1.95
C LYS A 632 -0.37 -26.10 -0.69
N LEU A 633 -0.97 -24.93 -0.83
CA LEU A 633 -1.27 -24.02 0.29
C LEU A 633 -2.27 -24.67 1.26
N ALA A 634 -3.34 -25.28 0.73
CA ALA A 634 -4.37 -25.94 1.52
C ALA A 634 -3.90 -27.24 2.20
N SER A 635 -2.80 -27.85 1.74
CA SER A 635 -2.25 -29.12 2.26
C SER A 635 -0.94 -28.94 3.02
N THR A 636 -0.61 -27.71 3.40
CA THR A 636 0.63 -27.42 4.17
C THR A 636 0.70 -28.24 5.46
N THR A 637 1.89 -28.71 5.78
CA THR A 637 2.15 -29.47 7.02
C THR A 637 2.33 -28.57 8.25
N ASP A 638 2.66 -27.29 8.03
CA ASP A 638 2.84 -26.28 9.08
C ASP A 638 1.99 -25.02 8.81
N PRO A 639 0.67 -25.08 9.04
CA PRO A 639 -0.21 -23.92 8.84
C PRO A 639 0.17 -22.73 9.71
N LEU A 640 0.60 -22.96 10.96
CA LEU A 640 0.98 -21.89 11.86
C LEU A 640 2.30 -21.20 11.47
N GLY A 641 3.20 -21.93 10.80
CA GLY A 641 4.41 -21.35 10.19
C GLY A 641 4.07 -20.47 9.00
N GLU A 642 3.13 -20.90 8.17
CA GLU A 642 2.61 -20.06 7.07
C GLU A 642 1.87 -18.80 7.59
N ALA A 643 1.07 -18.94 8.65
CA ALA A 643 0.41 -17.81 9.29
C ALA A 643 1.43 -16.75 9.77
N MET A 644 2.60 -17.16 10.26
CA MET A 644 3.64 -16.24 10.71
C MET A 644 4.21 -15.35 9.59
N LYS A 645 4.16 -15.79 8.33
CA LYS A 645 4.60 -14.97 7.19
C LYS A 645 3.73 -13.72 7.01
N PHE A 646 2.46 -13.79 7.41
CA PHE A 646 1.53 -12.66 7.41
C PHE A 646 1.56 -11.92 8.75
N LEU A 647 1.60 -12.66 9.86
CA LEU A 647 1.49 -12.09 11.20
C LEU A 647 2.68 -11.22 11.58
N SER A 648 3.92 -11.66 11.31
CA SER A 648 5.11 -10.91 11.71
C SER A 648 5.16 -9.52 11.08
N PRO A 649 4.99 -9.36 9.75
CA PRO A 649 4.90 -8.04 9.12
C PRO A 649 3.69 -7.23 9.60
N LEU A 650 2.54 -7.87 9.85
CA LEU A 650 1.32 -7.19 10.30
C LEU A 650 1.50 -6.58 11.70
N LEU A 651 2.07 -7.32 12.65
CA LEU A 651 2.33 -6.80 14.01
C LEU A 651 3.38 -5.68 14.01
N GLN A 652 4.34 -5.75 13.10
CA GLN A 652 5.36 -4.71 12.94
C GLN A 652 4.76 -3.43 12.34
N ALA A 653 3.96 -3.56 11.30
CA ALA A 653 3.36 -2.45 10.58
C ALA A 653 2.19 -1.81 11.35
N CYS A 654 1.34 -2.63 11.97
CA CYS A 654 0.11 -2.19 12.64
C CYS A 654 0.11 -2.49 14.15
N PRO A 655 1.08 -1.99 14.95
CA PRO A 655 1.17 -2.33 16.38
C PRO A 655 -0.03 -1.86 17.20
N ARG A 656 -0.77 -0.84 16.72
CA ARG A 656 -1.98 -0.30 17.35
C ARG A 656 -3.29 -0.89 16.80
N SER A 657 -3.23 -1.91 15.98
CA SER A 657 -4.42 -2.62 15.49
C SER A 657 -4.82 -3.71 16.49
N ILE A 658 -6.00 -3.57 17.12
CA ILE A 658 -6.51 -4.56 18.07
C ILE A 658 -6.71 -5.93 17.41
N ASP A 659 -7.16 -5.95 16.14
CA ASP A 659 -7.36 -7.20 15.39
C ASP A 659 -6.04 -7.90 15.10
N ALA A 660 -4.96 -7.15 14.82
CA ALA A 660 -3.63 -7.71 14.65
C ALA A 660 -3.11 -8.33 15.96
N GLN A 661 -3.35 -7.69 17.11
CA GLN A 661 -2.97 -8.22 18.42
C GLN A 661 -3.77 -9.48 18.77
N HIS A 662 -5.07 -9.50 18.48
CA HIS A 662 -5.91 -10.70 18.66
C HIS A 662 -5.43 -11.87 17.78
N ALA A 663 -5.12 -11.60 16.51
CA ALA A 663 -4.58 -12.63 15.61
C ALA A 663 -3.21 -13.15 16.09
N GLY A 664 -2.37 -12.25 16.61
CA GLY A 664 -1.10 -12.59 17.23
C GLY A 664 -1.27 -13.52 18.42
N PHE A 665 -2.18 -13.19 19.34
CA PHE A 665 -2.50 -14.04 20.46
C PHE A 665 -2.93 -15.45 20.01
N ASP A 666 -3.86 -15.52 19.04
CA ASP A 666 -4.41 -16.79 18.55
C ASP A 666 -3.35 -17.70 17.91
N VAL A 667 -2.41 -17.14 17.18
CA VAL A 667 -1.29 -17.89 16.58
C VAL A 667 -0.24 -18.28 17.61
N TYR A 668 0.20 -17.34 18.46
CA TYR A 668 1.26 -17.60 19.42
C TYR A 668 0.87 -18.62 20.50
N THR A 669 -0.38 -18.60 20.98
CA THR A 669 -0.87 -19.60 21.94
C THR A 669 -0.86 -21.00 21.35
N ARG A 670 -1.30 -21.18 20.09
CA ARG A 670 -1.27 -22.47 19.38
C ARG A 670 0.17 -22.97 19.09
N ARG A 671 1.08 -22.03 18.91
CA ARG A 671 2.53 -22.35 18.78
C ARG A 671 3.24 -22.54 20.13
N ARG A 672 2.52 -22.47 21.25
CA ARG A 672 3.07 -22.51 22.61
C ARG A 672 4.15 -21.45 22.89
N LYS A 673 4.01 -20.28 22.27
CA LYS A 673 4.87 -19.11 22.47
C LYS A 673 4.17 -18.12 23.39
N LEU A 674 4.19 -18.41 24.73
CA LEU A 674 3.36 -17.70 25.70
C LEU A 674 3.80 -16.26 25.93
N VAL A 675 5.12 -15.97 25.90
CA VAL A 675 5.63 -14.59 26.07
C VAL A 675 5.14 -13.65 24.97
N PRO A 676 5.27 -13.96 23.67
CA PRO A 676 4.66 -13.13 22.62
C PRO A 676 3.13 -13.06 22.70
N ALA A 677 2.46 -14.13 23.13
CA ALA A 677 1.01 -14.11 23.32
C ALA A 677 0.60 -13.12 24.43
N LEU A 678 1.29 -13.12 25.58
CA LEU A 678 1.09 -12.17 26.66
C LEU A 678 1.34 -10.72 26.22
N ARG A 679 2.39 -10.49 25.41
CA ARG A 679 2.67 -9.17 24.83
C ARG A 679 1.52 -8.68 23.93
N CYS A 680 0.91 -9.57 23.14
CA CYS A 680 -0.26 -9.22 22.34
C CYS A 680 -1.46 -8.85 23.23
N LEU A 681 -1.72 -9.59 24.31
CA LEU A 681 -2.76 -9.25 25.27
C LEU A 681 -2.53 -7.89 25.93
N HIS A 682 -1.32 -7.63 26.38
CA HIS A 682 -0.95 -6.35 26.96
C HIS A 682 -1.22 -5.19 25.98
N SER A 683 -0.80 -5.36 24.72
CA SER A 683 -1.05 -4.37 23.66
C SER A 683 -2.54 -4.20 23.36
N ALA A 684 -3.33 -5.29 23.33
CA ALA A 684 -4.77 -5.22 23.11
C ALA A 684 -5.50 -4.48 24.24
N LEU A 685 -5.11 -4.73 25.49
CA LEU A 685 -5.65 -4.02 26.68
C LEU A 685 -5.30 -2.53 26.68
N ALA A 686 -4.09 -2.18 26.24
CA ALA A 686 -3.66 -0.79 26.12
C ALA A 686 -4.46 -0.03 25.04
N ILE A 687 -4.96 -0.75 24.01
CA ILE A 687 -5.79 -0.17 22.94
C ILE A 687 -7.25 -0.05 23.40
N ASP A 688 -7.86 -1.14 23.90
CA ASP A 688 -9.24 -1.16 24.38
C ASP A 688 -9.45 -2.23 25.46
N ARG A 689 -9.52 -1.79 26.73
CA ARG A 689 -9.80 -2.65 27.88
C ARG A 689 -11.21 -3.23 27.90
N SER A 690 -12.15 -2.58 27.22
CA SER A 690 -13.56 -2.98 27.21
C SER A 690 -13.88 -4.06 26.19
N ASN A 691 -12.97 -4.31 25.24
CA ASN A 691 -13.21 -5.20 24.11
C ASN A 691 -13.56 -6.63 24.54
N PRO A 692 -14.69 -7.18 24.07
CA PRO A 692 -15.16 -8.51 24.50
C PRO A 692 -14.19 -9.64 24.12
N ARG A 693 -13.55 -9.56 22.93
CA ARG A 693 -12.59 -10.57 22.48
C ARG A 693 -11.31 -10.57 23.33
N THR A 694 -10.82 -9.39 23.73
CA THR A 694 -9.69 -9.27 24.65
C THR A 694 -9.99 -9.94 25.98
N LYS A 695 -11.21 -9.73 26.55
CA LYS A 695 -11.65 -10.40 27.80
C LYS A 695 -11.69 -11.92 27.65
N THR A 696 -12.21 -12.42 26.54
CA THR A 696 -12.22 -13.86 26.26
C THR A 696 -10.79 -14.42 26.15
N GLN A 697 -9.89 -13.73 25.47
CA GLN A 697 -8.50 -14.15 25.31
C GLN A 697 -7.74 -14.12 26.65
N LEU A 698 -8.04 -13.19 27.57
CA LEU A 698 -7.52 -13.19 28.93
C LEU A 698 -7.91 -14.48 29.68
N SER A 699 -9.18 -14.86 29.65
CA SER A 699 -9.65 -16.09 30.31
C SER A 699 -9.01 -17.35 29.70
N ILE A 700 -8.84 -17.38 28.38
CA ILE A 700 -8.11 -18.46 27.67
C ILE A 700 -6.67 -18.52 28.14
N PHE A 701 -5.98 -17.39 28.22
CA PHE A 701 -4.57 -17.35 28.64
C PHE A 701 -4.38 -17.81 30.08
N GLU A 702 -5.26 -17.40 31.00
CA GLU A 702 -5.30 -17.86 32.39
C GLU A 702 -5.44 -19.39 32.49
N SER A 703 -6.33 -19.96 31.68
CA SER A 703 -6.51 -21.41 31.59
C SER A 703 -5.25 -22.11 31.05
N ILE A 704 -4.58 -21.53 30.07
CA ILE A 704 -3.33 -22.06 29.51
C ILE A 704 -2.23 -22.03 30.57
N LEU A 705 -2.07 -20.93 31.32
CA LEU A 705 -1.08 -20.82 32.39
C LEU A 705 -1.29 -21.89 33.47
N LYS A 706 -2.54 -22.11 33.92
CA LYS A 706 -2.89 -23.14 34.91
C LYS A 706 -2.59 -24.57 34.44
N SER A 707 -2.64 -24.81 33.13
CA SER A 707 -2.43 -26.15 32.53
C SER A 707 -0.99 -26.38 32.05
N ALA A 708 -0.16 -25.35 32.01
CA ALA A 708 1.19 -25.42 31.48
C ALA A 708 2.18 -25.95 32.53
N THR A 709 2.30 -27.28 32.62
CA THR A 709 3.22 -27.94 33.56
C THR A 709 4.65 -28.15 33.03
N ASP A 710 4.88 -27.85 31.73
CA ASP A 710 6.13 -28.09 31.00
C ASP A 710 7.01 -26.84 30.87
N LEU A 711 6.66 -25.75 31.54
CA LEU A 711 7.43 -24.51 31.49
C LEU A 711 8.57 -24.53 32.56
N PRO A 712 9.74 -23.95 32.20
CA PRO A 712 10.77 -23.69 33.22
C PRO A 712 10.20 -22.77 34.32
N GLN A 713 10.50 -23.09 35.59
CA GLN A 713 9.95 -22.42 36.77
C GLN A 713 10.06 -20.88 36.69
N LYS A 714 11.23 -20.35 36.32
CA LYS A 714 11.46 -18.90 36.19
C LYS A 714 10.59 -18.25 35.12
N VAL A 715 10.27 -18.99 34.04
CA VAL A 715 9.40 -18.49 32.96
C VAL A 715 7.95 -18.48 33.43
N SER A 716 7.52 -19.50 34.13
CA SER A 716 6.16 -19.59 34.70
C SER A 716 5.94 -18.45 35.71
N GLU A 717 6.87 -18.27 36.65
CA GLU A 717 6.80 -17.20 37.67
C GLU A 717 6.75 -15.80 37.03
N ALA A 718 7.55 -15.55 35.98
CA ALA A 718 7.55 -14.28 35.27
C ALA A 718 6.23 -14.05 34.49
N LEU A 719 5.71 -15.08 33.82
CA LEU A 719 4.42 -14.99 33.10
C LEU A 719 3.26 -14.76 34.07
N ASP A 720 3.24 -15.42 35.23
CA ASP A 720 2.22 -15.24 36.24
C ASP A 720 2.28 -13.84 36.88
N ALA A 721 3.48 -13.32 37.13
CA ALA A 721 3.68 -11.97 37.67
C ALA A 721 3.17 -10.89 36.68
N GLU A 722 3.60 -10.98 35.43
CA GLU A 722 3.19 -10.05 34.37
C GLU A 722 1.69 -10.15 34.04
N PHE A 723 1.12 -11.36 34.08
CA PHE A 723 -0.31 -11.56 33.85
C PHE A 723 -1.17 -10.99 34.99
N LYS A 724 -0.72 -11.10 36.25
CA LYS A 724 -1.40 -10.49 37.40
C LYS A 724 -1.34 -8.96 37.42
N ALA A 725 -0.38 -8.38 36.70
CA ALA A 725 -0.22 -6.92 36.57
C ALA A 725 -1.12 -6.31 35.50
N LEU A 726 -1.77 -7.11 34.62
CA LEU A 726 -2.73 -6.67 33.60
C LEU A 726 -4.09 -6.31 34.20
#